data_837a2c21b7bda414f35129d9330fc854
#
_entry.id   837a2c21b7bda414f35129d9330fc854
#
_cell.length_a   1.000
_cell.length_b   1.000
_cell.length_c   1.000
_cell.angle_alpha   90.00
_cell.angle_beta   90.00
_cell.angle_gamma   90.00
#
_symmetry.space_group_name_H-M   'P 1'
#
loop_
_entity.id
_entity.type
_entity.pdbx_description
1 polymer ?
#
loop_
_entity_poly.entity_id
_entity_poly.type
_entity_poly.pdbx_seq_one_letter_code
_entity_poly.pdbx_strand_id
1 'polypeptide(L)'
;MRNVSRHSMVRAWFVLGLSWVIATPPTQAAQDEISAKIPSATAGETLYAKHCAGCHTGGEKTAGPHLSALRRMSAGQLRFALVRGKMRTQAEPLGRAGREAVLSFLSVTGDDSEYEVAAQARCSKTPIASTPNRPTGAWAAWGLDAQNTRRQTDTKITAANVGELELAWSFGLPNTTEARSQPVVTADHLYVAATSGHVFALDRESGCVRWHFRSDTLLRSALTLGEVRGRPALFIGSFDAQLLAIGANTGELLWQKKLALFDASTITGASVQHDKTLYVPISAFGVALAQDPRFECCKSHGAVRALNADTGAVLWTTRMAEPAAPTYKNSVGTQMWGPSGAPIWSAPTLDIKRQRLYVGTGENTSSPATGLSDSIVALDMHDGRILWSYQGTQNDAFNMACGYQAGPSCPKEDGPDFDFGAPPILVSQAKGPDLLIAGQKSGEVHALNAATGKVVWRKRLGQGSALGGVHWGMALADQQVIVPIADPPFPRPGYTPQPGVYSLELATGELRWQFAAKHACEPDIRKWSQRAEPWPACSHIVGFSAAPSTTPELAFAASLDGSAQAFRLSDGEPLWRTDTVREYATVNGVSAHGGSIDNAGVQVADDMLFMQSGYSLFSQMPGNVLLAFRLPGPAPAEPGKAVVN
;
A
#
# COMPACT_ATOMS: atom_id res chain seq x y z
N MET A 1 -51.31 59.37 14.42
CA MET A 1 -51.00 60.19 15.62
C MET A 1 -49.50 60.30 15.71
N ARG A 2 -48.98 61.48 15.40
CA ARG A 2 -47.98 62.30 16.12
C ARG A 2 -46.62 61.55 16.38
N ASN A 3 -45.42 62.06 16.06
CA ASN A 3 -44.88 63.39 15.69
C ASN A 3 -43.40 63.13 15.29
N VAL A 4 -42.94 63.53 14.20
CA VAL A 4 -42.11 64.68 13.79
C VAL A 4 -41.11 65.19 14.85
N SER A 5 -39.83 65.13 14.54
CA SER A 5 -38.91 66.26 14.77
C SER A 5 -37.69 66.22 13.84
N ARG A 6 -37.56 67.32 13.07
CA ARG A 6 -36.42 67.75 12.24
C ARG A 6 -35.39 68.47 13.13
N HIS A 7 -34.13 68.44 12.72
CA HIS A 7 -33.16 69.55 12.75
C HIS A 7 -31.94 69.17 11.95
N SER A 8 -31.64 69.70 10.84
CA SER A 8 -30.96 70.96 10.44
C SER A 8 -29.43 70.79 10.28
N MET A 9 -29.05 70.87 9.05
CA MET A 9 -27.84 71.30 8.36
C MET A 9 -26.75 72.05 9.15
N VAL A 10 -25.47 71.67 8.89
CA VAL A 10 -24.39 72.65 8.66
C VAL A 10 -23.52 72.16 7.52
N ARG A 11 -23.37 72.98 6.47
CA ARG A 11 -22.42 72.79 5.36
C ARG A 11 -21.04 73.28 5.82
N ALA A 12 -19.98 72.44 5.61
CA ALA A 12 -18.63 72.94 5.54
C ALA A 12 -17.96 72.43 4.27
N TRP A 13 -17.53 73.35 3.45
CA TRP A 13 -16.73 73.12 2.25
C TRP A 13 -15.30 72.84 2.67
N PHE A 14 -14.73 71.73 2.18
CA PHE A 14 -13.26 71.55 2.16
C PHE A 14 -12.82 71.23 0.74
N VAL A 15 -11.84 72.00 0.31
CA VAL A 15 -11.19 72.00 -0.99
C VAL A 15 -10.37 70.71 -1.15
N LEU A 16 -10.63 69.92 -2.21
CA LEU A 16 -9.80 68.77 -2.61
C LEU A 16 -8.56 69.23 -3.36
N GLY A 17 -7.40 69.14 -2.70
CA GLY A 17 -6.09 69.16 -3.36
C GLY A 17 -5.81 67.78 -3.94
N LEU A 18 -5.83 67.61 -5.26
CA LEU A 18 -5.31 66.42 -5.94
C LEU A 18 -3.78 66.44 -5.92
N SER A 19 -3.17 65.64 -5.05
CA SER A 19 -1.77 65.31 -5.16
C SER A 19 -1.59 64.06 -6.01
N TRP A 20 -1.06 64.21 -7.19
CA TRP A 20 -0.59 63.10 -8.03
C TRP A 20 0.64 62.46 -7.37
N VAL A 21 0.48 61.25 -6.81
CA VAL A 21 1.61 60.43 -6.43
C VAL A 21 2.08 59.70 -7.70
N ILE A 22 3.21 60.21 -8.23
CA ILE A 22 3.96 59.50 -9.28
C ILE A 22 4.56 58.28 -8.62
N ALA A 23 4.00 57.08 -8.92
CA ALA A 23 4.58 55.82 -8.53
C ALA A 23 5.89 55.62 -9.32
N THR A 24 7.03 55.78 -8.68
CA THR A 24 8.32 55.38 -9.24
C THR A 24 8.34 53.87 -9.36
N PRO A 25 8.85 53.31 -10.50
CA PRO A 25 9.02 51.87 -10.61
C PRO A 25 10.05 51.40 -9.55
N PRO A 26 9.87 50.17 -9.01
CA PRO A 26 10.79 49.63 -8.00
C PRO A 26 12.19 49.58 -8.58
N THR A 27 13.17 50.08 -7.82
CA THR A 27 14.57 50.08 -8.18
C THR A 27 15.08 48.65 -8.37
N GLN A 28 16.07 48.48 -9.23
CA GLN A 28 16.73 47.21 -9.54
C GLN A 28 17.15 46.41 -8.28
N ALA A 29 17.47 47.12 -7.18
CA ALA A 29 17.76 46.50 -5.88
C ALA A 29 16.57 45.76 -5.23
N ALA A 30 15.32 46.14 -5.51
CA ALA A 30 14.13 45.41 -5.01
C ALA A 30 13.80 44.18 -5.84
N GLN A 31 14.29 44.09 -7.07
CA GLN A 31 14.18 42.88 -7.91
C GLN A 31 15.28 41.85 -7.56
N ASP A 32 16.43 42.28 -7.04
CA ASP A 32 17.51 41.40 -6.61
C ASP A 32 17.26 40.73 -5.26
N GLU A 33 16.39 41.27 -4.39
CA GLU A 33 15.95 40.63 -3.16
C GLU A 33 14.97 39.47 -3.37
N ILE A 34 14.31 39.35 -4.54
CA ILE A 34 13.40 38.27 -4.86
C ILE A 34 14.11 37.05 -5.43
N SER A 35 15.35 37.19 -5.86
CA SER A 35 16.28 36.10 -6.17
C SER A 35 16.95 35.59 -4.91
N ALA A 36 16.17 35.02 -3.98
CA ALA A 36 16.71 34.31 -2.83
C ALA A 36 17.62 33.20 -3.37
N LYS A 37 18.96 33.37 -3.22
CA LYS A 37 19.95 32.33 -3.49
C LYS A 37 19.46 31.02 -2.93
N ILE A 38 19.37 30.00 -3.75
CA ILE A 38 19.12 28.61 -3.30
C ILE A 38 20.21 28.32 -2.27
N PRO A 39 19.86 27.97 -1.01
CA PRO A 39 20.87 27.73 0.04
C PRO A 39 21.83 26.64 -0.43
N SER A 40 23.13 26.82 -0.16
CA SER A 40 24.17 25.87 -0.55
C SER A 40 23.95 24.48 0.11
N ALA A 41 24.54 23.43 -0.45
CA ALA A 41 24.49 22.07 0.13
C ALA A 41 24.99 22.07 1.61
N THR A 42 25.91 22.94 1.97
CA THR A 42 26.38 23.15 3.36
C THR A 42 25.28 23.70 4.28
N ALA A 43 24.41 24.59 3.78
CA ALA A 43 23.25 25.05 4.55
C ALA A 43 22.22 23.92 4.71
N GLY A 44 22.04 23.08 3.68
CA GLY A 44 21.22 21.90 3.73
C GLY A 44 21.68 20.86 4.75
N GLU A 45 23.00 20.63 4.82
CA GLU A 45 23.61 19.73 5.81
C GLU A 45 23.37 20.20 7.24
N THR A 46 23.57 21.50 7.50
CA THR A 46 23.30 22.10 8.81
C THR A 46 21.83 21.95 9.22
N LEU A 47 20.90 22.20 8.29
CA LEU A 47 19.47 22.05 8.55
C LEU A 47 19.10 20.59 8.76
N TYR A 48 19.68 19.68 7.97
CA TYR A 48 19.50 18.23 8.14
C TYR A 48 19.98 17.77 9.52
N ALA A 49 21.21 18.15 9.91
CA ALA A 49 21.77 17.79 11.20
C ALA A 49 20.88 18.26 12.37
N LYS A 50 20.32 19.46 12.26
CA LYS A 50 19.49 20.06 13.30
C LYS A 50 18.08 19.47 13.37
N HIS A 51 17.44 19.19 12.24
CA HIS A 51 16.01 18.89 12.19
C HIS A 51 15.68 17.45 11.76
N CYS A 52 16.61 16.72 11.18
CA CYS A 52 16.38 15.41 10.57
C CYS A 52 17.26 14.30 11.15
N ALA A 53 18.53 14.60 11.44
CA ALA A 53 19.51 13.59 11.84
C ALA A 53 19.10 12.81 13.09
N GLY A 54 18.40 13.43 14.06
CA GLY A 54 17.92 12.74 15.26
C GLY A 54 17.07 11.49 15.00
N CYS A 55 16.39 11.43 13.82
CA CYS A 55 15.61 10.28 13.39
C CYS A 55 16.25 9.51 12.24
N HIS A 56 17.23 10.08 11.54
CA HIS A 56 17.82 9.55 10.31
C HIS A 56 19.33 9.32 10.39
N THR A 57 19.91 9.23 11.59
CA THR A 57 21.37 9.01 11.77
C THR A 57 21.83 7.61 11.42
N GLY A 58 20.91 6.65 11.35
CA GLY A 58 21.25 5.26 11.08
C GLY A 58 22.03 4.60 12.22
N GLY A 59 21.44 3.69 12.78
CA GLY A 59 21.88 2.79 13.80
C GLY A 59 20.64 2.02 14.19
N GLU A 60 20.80 0.95 14.87
CA GLU A 60 19.69 0.09 15.33
C GLU A 60 18.63 0.84 16.16
N LYS A 61 18.80 2.14 16.41
CA LYS A 61 18.02 2.96 17.36
C LYS A 61 17.21 4.09 16.73
N THR A 62 17.13 4.21 15.39
CA THR A 62 16.48 5.36 14.75
C THR A 62 15.16 5.05 14.09
N ALA A 63 14.20 5.98 14.21
CA ALA A 63 12.81 5.79 13.75
C ALA A 63 12.60 5.98 12.22
N GLY A 64 13.65 6.34 11.48
CA GLY A 64 13.59 6.63 10.05
C GLY A 64 14.70 5.98 9.25
N PRO A 65 14.58 5.95 7.91
CA PRO A 65 15.63 5.40 7.05
C PRO A 65 16.94 6.19 7.23
N HIS A 66 18.05 5.46 7.23
CA HIS A 66 19.39 6.03 7.34
C HIS A 66 19.69 7.07 6.24
N LEU A 67 20.58 8.03 6.52
CA LEU A 67 21.00 9.06 5.56
C LEU A 67 21.41 8.47 4.21
N SER A 68 22.12 7.33 4.20
CA SER A 68 22.50 6.65 2.97
C SER A 68 21.30 6.11 2.17
N ALA A 69 20.21 5.73 2.85
CA ALA A 69 18.97 5.33 2.20
C ALA A 69 18.23 6.56 1.65
N LEU A 70 18.17 7.65 2.40
CA LEU A 70 17.59 8.91 1.91
C LEU A 70 18.32 9.42 0.67
N ARG A 71 19.65 9.35 0.64
CA ARG A 71 20.46 9.75 -0.53
C ARG A 71 20.28 8.87 -1.76
N ARG A 72 19.67 7.71 -1.62
CA ARG A 72 19.28 6.82 -2.73
C ARG A 72 17.85 7.07 -3.22
N MET A 73 17.08 7.90 -2.51
CA MET A 73 15.74 8.29 -2.94
C MET A 73 15.82 9.40 -3.99
N SER A 74 14.84 9.40 -4.91
CA SER A 74 14.74 10.46 -5.90
C SER A 74 14.41 11.82 -5.26
N ALA A 75 14.83 12.93 -5.87
CA ALA A 75 14.48 14.28 -5.41
C ALA A 75 12.95 14.47 -5.39
N GLY A 76 12.24 13.84 -6.32
CA GLY A 76 10.77 13.81 -6.34
C GLY A 76 10.17 13.12 -5.11
N GLN A 77 10.70 11.96 -4.72
CA GLN A 77 10.28 11.23 -3.50
C GLN A 77 10.60 12.03 -2.23
N LEU A 78 11.80 12.56 -2.14
CA LEU A 78 12.22 13.38 -1.01
C LEU A 78 11.36 14.65 -0.92
N ARG A 79 11.12 15.34 -2.05
CA ARG A 79 10.25 16.52 -2.10
C ARG A 79 8.83 16.18 -1.69
N PHE A 80 8.28 15.07 -2.18
CA PHE A 80 6.96 14.59 -1.76
C PHE A 80 6.91 14.35 -0.25
N ALA A 81 7.91 13.65 0.31
CA ALA A 81 7.99 13.38 1.74
C ALA A 81 8.01 14.66 2.58
N LEU A 82 8.76 15.69 2.15
CA LEU A 82 8.93 16.97 2.87
C LEU A 82 7.75 17.94 2.69
N VAL A 83 7.00 17.85 1.59
CA VAL A 83 5.96 18.84 1.25
C VAL A 83 4.56 18.29 1.45
N ARG A 84 4.33 17.01 1.15
CA ARG A 84 3.00 16.37 1.14
C ARG A 84 2.95 15.04 1.90
N GLY A 85 4.10 14.45 2.21
CA GLY A 85 4.22 13.16 2.85
C GLY A 85 4.54 13.23 4.34
N LYS A 86 5.12 12.16 4.86
CA LYS A 86 5.39 11.93 6.29
C LYS A 86 6.24 12.97 6.99
N MET A 87 7.20 13.57 6.29
CA MET A 87 8.13 14.53 6.87
C MET A 87 7.62 15.96 6.80
N ARG A 88 6.39 16.18 6.33
CA ARG A 88 5.83 17.53 6.17
C ARG A 88 5.85 18.33 7.47
N THR A 89 5.38 17.74 8.56
CA THR A 89 5.35 18.40 9.89
C THR A 89 6.75 18.75 10.38
N GLN A 90 7.69 17.83 10.22
CA GLN A 90 9.10 18.05 10.61
C GLN A 90 9.81 19.06 9.69
N ALA A 91 9.38 19.14 8.44
CA ALA A 91 9.94 20.05 7.44
C ALA A 91 9.25 21.43 7.41
N GLU A 92 8.11 21.62 8.09
CA GLU A 92 7.39 22.90 8.12
C GLU A 92 8.23 24.07 8.67
N PRO A 93 8.99 23.91 9.78
CA PRO A 93 9.85 24.98 10.32
C PRO A 93 10.95 25.44 9.37
N LEU A 94 11.29 24.60 8.37
CA LEU A 94 12.35 24.92 7.40
C LEU A 94 11.91 25.97 6.36
N GLY A 95 10.62 26.22 6.21
CA GLY A 95 10.08 27.00 5.12
C GLY A 95 10.44 26.43 3.74
N ARG A 96 10.11 27.13 2.66
CA ARG A 96 10.40 26.66 1.29
C ARG A 96 11.90 26.56 1.02
N ALA A 97 12.66 27.62 1.33
CA ALA A 97 14.08 27.68 1.07
C ALA A 97 14.88 26.62 1.85
N GLY A 98 14.54 26.39 3.13
CA GLY A 98 15.19 25.36 3.93
C GLY A 98 14.88 23.94 3.45
N ARG A 99 13.66 23.67 2.98
CA ARG A 99 13.33 22.36 2.36
C ARG A 99 14.13 22.12 1.08
N GLU A 100 14.25 23.12 0.21
CA GLU A 100 15.08 23.00 -1.01
C GLU A 100 16.59 22.82 -0.66
N ALA A 101 17.06 23.46 0.40
CA ALA A 101 18.44 23.25 0.87
C ALA A 101 18.67 21.81 1.36
N VAL A 102 17.74 21.27 2.17
CA VAL A 102 17.80 19.87 2.63
C VAL A 102 17.69 18.91 1.45
N LEU A 103 16.82 19.16 0.49
CA LEU A 103 16.74 18.39 -0.75
C LEU A 103 18.07 18.42 -1.50
N SER A 104 18.67 19.58 -1.68
CA SER A 104 19.98 19.72 -2.33
C SER A 104 21.09 18.95 -1.61
N PHE A 105 21.10 18.94 -0.28
CA PHE A 105 22.04 18.15 0.52
C PHE A 105 21.82 16.64 0.37
N LEU A 106 20.58 16.19 0.35
CA LEU A 106 20.24 14.77 0.22
C LEU A 106 20.46 14.27 -1.21
N SER A 107 20.25 15.12 -2.21
CA SER A 107 20.34 14.77 -3.64
C SER A 107 21.75 14.90 -4.23
N VAL A 108 22.77 15.25 -3.42
CA VAL A 108 24.14 15.54 -3.89
C VAL A 108 24.84 14.36 -4.58
N THR A 109 24.32 13.16 -4.51
CA THR A 109 25.00 11.97 -5.09
C THR A 109 24.22 11.28 -6.20
N GLY A 110 23.10 11.81 -6.65
CA GLY A 110 22.32 11.16 -7.69
C GLY A 110 21.49 12.15 -8.47
N ASP A 111 21.84 12.33 -9.70
CA ASP A 111 20.89 12.68 -10.73
C ASP A 111 19.72 11.68 -10.59
N ASP A 112 18.49 12.17 -10.43
CA ASP A 112 17.27 11.34 -10.33
C ASP A 112 17.02 10.47 -11.55
N SER A 113 17.85 10.66 -12.58
CA SER A 113 17.64 10.09 -13.88
C SER A 113 18.06 8.64 -13.97
N GLU A 114 19.03 8.12 -13.18
CA GLU A 114 19.72 6.97 -13.75
C GLU A 114 20.16 5.90 -12.74
N TYR A 115 19.18 5.15 -12.19
CA TYR A 115 19.50 3.78 -11.88
C TYR A 115 19.63 3.03 -13.22
N GLU A 116 20.84 2.71 -13.62
CA GLU A 116 21.12 1.79 -14.71
C GLU A 116 21.37 0.39 -14.17
N VAL A 117 20.79 -0.60 -14.87
CA VAL A 117 21.07 -2.01 -14.57
C VAL A 117 22.51 -2.30 -14.92
N ALA A 118 23.35 -2.59 -13.95
CA ALA A 118 24.75 -2.96 -14.14
C ALA A 118 24.89 -4.16 -15.08
N ALA A 119 25.92 -4.16 -15.90
CA ALA A 119 26.11 -5.21 -16.92
C ALA A 119 26.14 -6.63 -16.32
N GLN A 120 26.76 -6.79 -15.16
CA GLN A 120 26.84 -8.07 -14.45
C GLN A 120 25.49 -8.55 -13.87
N ALA A 121 24.52 -7.63 -13.70
CA ALA A 121 23.18 -7.98 -13.22
C ALA A 121 22.24 -8.40 -14.36
N ARG A 122 22.64 -8.19 -15.62
CA ARG A 122 21.83 -8.59 -16.77
C ARG A 122 22.00 -10.07 -17.05
N CYS A 123 20.90 -10.72 -17.47
CA CYS A 123 20.99 -12.11 -17.92
C CYS A 123 21.87 -12.22 -19.16
N SER A 124 22.71 -13.25 -19.22
CA SER A 124 23.39 -13.63 -20.45
C SER A 124 22.34 -13.94 -21.52
N LYS A 125 22.60 -13.56 -22.78
CA LYS A 125 21.66 -13.64 -23.92
C LYS A 125 21.16 -15.08 -24.13
N THR A 126 20.15 -15.49 -23.39
CA THR A 126 19.35 -16.67 -23.70
C THR A 126 18.04 -16.16 -24.32
N PRO A 127 17.62 -16.67 -25.49
CA PRO A 127 16.37 -16.25 -26.09
C PRO A 127 15.22 -16.46 -25.10
N ILE A 128 14.41 -15.42 -24.89
CA ILE A 128 13.17 -15.53 -24.12
C ILE A 128 12.30 -16.55 -24.87
N ALA A 129 11.90 -17.63 -24.22
CA ALA A 129 10.83 -18.46 -24.74
C ALA A 129 9.62 -17.56 -24.99
N SER A 130 9.08 -17.59 -26.17
CA SER A 130 8.26 -16.54 -26.80
C SER A 130 6.84 -16.39 -26.26
N THR A 131 6.52 -16.96 -25.10
CA THR A 131 5.25 -16.70 -24.42
C THR A 131 5.44 -16.91 -22.93
N PRO A 132 5.05 -15.96 -22.07
CA PRO A 132 4.80 -16.28 -20.66
C PRO A 132 3.64 -17.27 -20.66
N ASN A 133 3.96 -18.55 -20.75
CA ASN A 133 2.97 -19.57 -20.47
C ASN A 133 2.40 -19.24 -19.08
N ARG A 134 1.09 -19.12 -18.97
CA ARG A 134 0.41 -19.12 -17.69
C ARG A 134 0.41 -20.57 -17.21
N PRO A 135 1.45 -21.07 -16.51
CA PRO A 135 1.39 -22.40 -15.96
C PRO A 135 0.31 -22.38 -14.87
N THR A 136 -0.36 -23.48 -14.68
CA THR A 136 -1.05 -23.79 -13.42
C THR A 136 -0.14 -23.38 -12.27
N GLY A 137 -0.60 -22.48 -11.39
CA GLY A 137 0.18 -22.02 -10.25
C GLY A 137 0.94 -20.68 -10.43
N ALA A 138 0.80 -19.98 -11.56
CA ALA A 138 1.38 -18.64 -11.72
C ALA A 138 0.67 -17.60 -10.83
N TRP A 139 1.43 -16.78 -10.11
CA TRP A 139 0.93 -15.59 -9.42
C TRP A 139 0.75 -14.45 -10.42
N ALA A 140 -0.34 -14.50 -11.18
CA ALA A 140 -0.63 -13.50 -12.22
C ALA A 140 -1.24 -12.20 -11.68
N ALA A 141 -1.78 -12.23 -10.46
CA ALA A 141 -2.44 -11.10 -9.80
C ALA A 141 -2.32 -11.23 -8.28
N TRP A 142 -2.86 -10.26 -7.54
CA TRP A 142 -2.83 -10.20 -6.08
C TRP A 142 -3.28 -11.49 -5.41
N GLY A 143 -4.42 -12.04 -5.83
CA GLY A 143 -5.08 -13.17 -5.19
C GLY A 143 -4.63 -14.55 -5.67
N LEU A 144 -3.68 -14.65 -6.59
CA LEU A 144 -3.33 -15.83 -7.40
C LEU A 144 -4.41 -16.09 -8.49
N ASP A 145 -5.69 -16.06 -8.13
CA ASP A 145 -6.84 -16.27 -8.97
C ASP A 145 -7.85 -15.11 -8.91
N ALA A 146 -8.89 -15.17 -9.71
CA ALA A 146 -9.94 -14.15 -9.77
C ALA A 146 -10.81 -14.10 -8.49
N GLN A 147 -10.79 -15.14 -7.68
CA GLN A 147 -11.52 -15.28 -6.42
C GLN A 147 -10.71 -14.79 -5.21
N ASN A 148 -9.46 -14.36 -5.41
CA ASN A 148 -8.51 -13.92 -4.38
C ASN A 148 -8.22 -14.97 -3.31
N THR A 149 -8.17 -16.26 -3.69
CA THR A 149 -8.00 -17.36 -2.72
C THR A 149 -6.60 -17.43 -2.10
N ARG A 150 -5.57 -16.94 -2.79
CA ARG A 150 -4.16 -17.02 -2.39
C ARG A 150 -3.70 -18.44 -2.04
N ARG A 151 -4.36 -19.43 -2.66
CA ARG A 151 -4.12 -20.86 -2.44
C ARG A 151 -3.34 -21.46 -3.60
N GLN A 152 -2.06 -21.72 -3.38
CA GLN A 152 -1.17 -22.37 -4.33
C GLN A 152 -1.22 -23.88 -4.15
N THR A 153 -1.79 -24.60 -5.11
CA THR A 153 -1.90 -26.07 -5.04
C THR A 153 -0.80 -26.79 -5.84
N ASP A 154 -0.13 -26.07 -6.74
CA ASP A 154 0.94 -26.61 -7.57
C ASP A 154 2.29 -26.17 -7.01
N THR A 155 2.84 -26.95 -6.08
CA THR A 155 4.09 -26.68 -5.40
C THR A 155 4.77 -27.96 -4.92
N LYS A 156 6.10 -27.94 -4.87
CA LYS A 156 6.95 -29.00 -4.26
C LYS A 156 7.23 -28.74 -2.78
N ILE A 157 6.85 -27.56 -2.25
CA ILE A 157 7.06 -27.22 -0.84
C ILE A 157 5.96 -27.83 0.00
N THR A 158 6.34 -28.72 0.91
CA THR A 158 5.47 -29.51 1.79
C THR A 158 5.83 -29.29 3.26
N ALA A 159 5.01 -29.80 4.18
CA ALA A 159 5.32 -29.78 5.61
C ALA A 159 6.60 -30.54 5.96
N ALA A 160 6.99 -31.53 5.16
CA ALA A 160 8.19 -32.35 5.39
C ALA A 160 9.49 -31.63 5.01
N ASN A 161 9.47 -30.74 4.00
CA ASN A 161 10.68 -30.13 3.44
C ASN A 161 10.77 -28.61 3.59
N VAL A 162 9.74 -27.93 4.07
CA VAL A 162 9.73 -26.46 4.21
C VAL A 162 10.87 -25.95 5.10
N GLY A 163 11.32 -26.76 6.07
CA GLY A 163 12.47 -26.44 6.93
C GLY A 163 13.81 -26.37 6.19
N GLU A 164 13.88 -26.91 4.98
CA GLU A 164 15.09 -26.94 4.15
C GLU A 164 15.22 -25.72 3.24
N LEU A 165 14.25 -24.79 3.24
CA LEU A 165 14.29 -23.59 2.40
C LEU A 165 15.51 -22.72 2.71
N GLU A 166 16.32 -22.45 1.69
CA GLU A 166 17.51 -21.60 1.75
C GLU A 166 17.35 -20.36 0.86
N LEU A 167 18.01 -19.25 1.23
CA LEU A 167 18.06 -18.03 0.41
C LEU A 167 18.84 -18.34 -0.88
N ALA A 168 18.14 -18.36 -2.01
CA ALA A 168 18.72 -18.58 -3.33
C ALA A 168 19.36 -17.31 -3.88
N TRP A 169 18.64 -16.18 -3.82
CA TRP A 169 19.12 -14.87 -4.24
C TRP A 169 18.32 -13.73 -3.60
N SER A 170 18.90 -12.53 -3.66
CA SER A 170 18.24 -11.29 -3.22
C SER A 170 18.42 -10.20 -4.27
N PHE A 171 17.41 -9.34 -4.42
CA PHE A 171 17.39 -8.23 -5.38
C PHE A 171 17.07 -6.92 -4.65
N GLY A 172 17.90 -5.90 -4.83
CA GLY A 172 17.69 -4.58 -4.23
C GLY A 172 16.77 -3.72 -5.09
N LEU A 173 15.70 -3.21 -4.52
CA LEU A 173 14.83 -2.25 -5.19
C LEU A 173 15.46 -0.86 -5.10
N PRO A 174 15.74 -0.19 -6.24
CA PRO A 174 16.46 1.08 -6.22
C PRO A 174 15.58 2.24 -5.73
N ASN A 175 16.21 3.22 -5.09
CA ASN A 175 15.62 4.51 -4.74
C ASN A 175 14.30 4.41 -3.94
N THR A 176 14.13 3.41 -3.09
CA THR A 176 12.94 3.23 -2.26
C THR A 176 13.28 2.71 -0.87
N THR A 177 12.38 2.95 0.08
CA THR A 177 12.37 2.38 1.43
C THR A 177 11.13 1.51 1.64
N GLU A 178 10.43 1.17 0.54
CA GLU A 178 9.18 0.41 0.54
C GLU A 178 9.21 -0.66 -0.54
N ALA A 179 9.29 -1.91 -0.13
CA ALA A 179 9.17 -3.09 -0.97
C ALA A 179 7.74 -3.65 -0.82
N ARG A 180 6.79 -3.10 -1.58
CA ARG A 180 5.35 -3.31 -1.35
C ARG A 180 4.55 -3.85 -2.54
N SER A 181 5.04 -3.69 -3.76
CA SER A 181 4.32 -4.13 -4.96
C SER A 181 4.45 -5.64 -5.12
N GLN A 182 3.39 -6.40 -4.80
CA GLN A 182 3.43 -7.87 -4.97
C GLN A 182 3.96 -8.25 -6.35
N PRO A 183 4.98 -9.11 -6.42
CA PRO A 183 5.50 -9.61 -7.68
C PRO A 183 4.47 -10.45 -8.45
N VAL A 184 4.57 -10.43 -9.77
CA VAL A 184 4.00 -11.46 -10.64
C VAL A 184 5.05 -12.54 -10.84
N VAL A 185 4.68 -13.80 -10.62
CA VAL A 185 5.57 -14.95 -10.79
C VAL A 185 5.00 -15.89 -11.84
N THR A 186 5.79 -16.19 -12.86
CA THR A 186 5.47 -17.18 -13.91
C THR A 186 6.46 -18.35 -13.87
N ALA A 187 6.42 -19.24 -14.87
CA ALA A 187 7.37 -20.36 -14.94
C ALA A 187 8.83 -19.87 -14.98
N ASP A 188 9.11 -18.84 -15.81
CA ASP A 188 10.48 -18.41 -16.12
C ASP A 188 10.80 -16.99 -15.64
N HIS A 189 9.79 -16.20 -15.27
CA HIS A 189 9.94 -14.78 -14.97
C HIS A 189 9.38 -14.43 -13.60
N LEU A 190 10.02 -13.46 -12.98
CA LEU A 190 9.48 -12.72 -11.86
C LEU A 190 9.44 -11.24 -12.25
N TYR A 191 8.25 -10.63 -12.21
CA TYR A 191 8.10 -9.21 -12.47
C TYR A 191 7.90 -8.48 -11.14
N VAL A 192 8.69 -7.44 -10.91
CA VAL A 192 8.64 -6.67 -9.67
C VAL A 192 8.68 -5.18 -9.94
N ALA A 193 7.98 -4.39 -9.13
CA ALA A 193 7.99 -2.95 -9.21
C ALA A 193 8.47 -2.32 -7.90
N ALA A 194 9.25 -1.26 -8.03
CA ALA A 194 9.63 -0.37 -6.92
C ALA A 194 8.75 0.87 -6.93
N THR A 195 8.42 1.40 -5.74
CA THR A 195 7.63 2.64 -5.62
C THR A 195 8.30 3.84 -6.29
N SER A 196 9.62 3.78 -6.48
CA SER A 196 10.40 4.77 -7.21
C SER A 196 10.14 4.85 -8.72
N GLY A 197 9.24 4.02 -9.28
CA GLY A 197 8.90 4.04 -10.70
C GLY A 197 9.59 2.97 -11.54
N HIS A 198 10.43 2.12 -10.96
CA HIS A 198 11.13 1.06 -11.68
C HIS A 198 10.29 -0.22 -11.75
N VAL A 199 10.24 -0.85 -12.92
CA VAL A 199 9.66 -2.19 -13.13
C VAL A 199 10.72 -3.07 -13.78
N PHE A 200 10.88 -4.27 -13.23
CA PHE A 200 11.87 -5.25 -13.70
C PHE A 200 11.20 -6.55 -14.10
N ALA A 201 11.67 -7.17 -15.17
CA ALA A 201 11.54 -8.60 -15.36
C ALA A 201 12.84 -9.28 -14.97
N LEU A 202 12.75 -10.19 -14.06
CA LEU A 202 13.86 -10.99 -13.58
C LEU A 202 13.71 -12.43 -14.07
N ASP A 203 14.83 -13.08 -14.25
CA ASP A 203 14.85 -14.53 -14.34
C ASP A 203 14.48 -15.12 -12.96
N ARG A 204 13.49 -16.01 -12.93
CA ARG A 204 12.97 -16.55 -11.66
C ARG A 204 14.03 -17.30 -10.88
N GLU A 205 14.89 -18.04 -11.58
CA GLU A 205 15.87 -18.93 -10.99
C GLU A 205 17.10 -18.21 -10.40
N SER A 206 17.55 -17.16 -11.08
CA SER A 206 18.82 -16.48 -10.76
C SER A 206 18.67 -15.05 -10.27
N GLY A 207 17.50 -14.42 -10.48
CA GLY A 207 17.28 -13.02 -10.16
C GLY A 207 17.95 -12.03 -11.14
N CYS A 208 18.63 -12.50 -12.21
CA CYS A 208 19.23 -11.60 -13.20
C CYS A 208 18.14 -10.81 -13.96
N VAL A 209 18.49 -9.60 -14.40
CA VAL A 209 17.57 -8.68 -15.08
C VAL A 209 17.46 -9.01 -16.57
N ARG A 210 16.26 -9.36 -17.01
CA ARG A 210 15.93 -9.57 -18.44
C ARG A 210 15.63 -8.25 -19.13
N TRP A 211 14.78 -7.41 -18.51
CA TRP A 211 14.52 -6.04 -18.94
C TRP A 211 14.17 -5.15 -17.75
N HIS A 212 14.30 -3.85 -17.95
CA HIS A 212 13.98 -2.81 -16.98
C HIS A 212 13.21 -1.68 -17.68
N PHE A 213 12.12 -1.24 -17.06
CA PHE A 213 11.30 -0.09 -17.46
C PHE A 213 11.32 0.95 -16.35
N ARG A 214 11.38 2.23 -16.71
CA ARG A 214 11.24 3.36 -15.80
C ARG A 214 9.99 4.16 -16.11
N SER A 215 9.16 4.39 -15.09
CA SER A 215 8.00 5.27 -15.14
C SER A 215 8.36 6.66 -14.67
N ASP A 216 7.71 7.69 -15.22
CA ASP A 216 7.80 9.08 -14.74
C ASP A 216 6.99 9.36 -13.46
N THR A 217 6.23 8.36 -12.99
CA THR A 217 5.37 8.49 -11.82
C THR A 217 5.72 7.43 -10.76
N LEU A 218 5.47 7.78 -9.48
CA LEU A 218 5.65 6.83 -8.38
C LEU A 218 4.60 5.73 -8.44
N LEU A 219 5.07 4.48 -8.51
CA LEU A 219 4.20 3.30 -8.58
C LEU A 219 3.66 2.93 -7.19
N ARG A 220 2.44 2.39 -7.16
CA ARG A 220 1.79 2.10 -5.87
C ARG A 220 1.13 0.73 -5.78
N SER A 221 0.40 0.29 -6.80
CA SER A 221 -0.31 -0.99 -6.73
C SER A 221 0.63 -2.19 -6.90
N ALA A 222 0.11 -3.37 -6.63
CA ALA A 222 0.73 -4.60 -7.10
C ALA A 222 0.62 -4.71 -8.64
N LEU A 223 1.51 -5.50 -9.22
CA LEU A 223 1.47 -5.86 -10.63
C LEU A 223 0.32 -6.85 -10.92
N THR A 224 -0.24 -6.75 -12.10
CA THR A 224 -1.17 -7.76 -12.65
C THR A 224 -0.72 -8.15 -14.04
N LEU A 225 -0.58 -9.45 -14.30
CA LEU A 225 -0.34 -9.99 -15.63
C LEU A 225 -1.68 -10.26 -16.32
N GLY A 226 -1.82 -9.71 -17.49
CA GLY A 226 -2.96 -9.91 -18.37
C GLY A 226 -2.53 -9.80 -19.83
N GLU A 227 -3.42 -9.28 -20.68
CA GLU A 227 -3.19 -9.18 -22.11
C GLU A 227 -3.65 -7.83 -22.67
N VAL A 228 -2.90 -7.33 -23.65
CA VAL A 228 -3.25 -6.19 -24.50
C VAL A 228 -3.15 -6.65 -25.95
N ARG A 229 -4.27 -6.65 -26.68
CA ARG A 229 -4.35 -7.13 -28.09
C ARG A 229 -3.76 -8.53 -28.29
N GLY A 230 -4.08 -9.46 -27.36
CA GLY A 230 -3.59 -10.84 -27.38
C GLY A 230 -2.10 -11.01 -27.09
N ARG A 231 -1.41 -9.97 -26.59
CA ARG A 231 -0.02 -10.05 -26.14
C ARG A 231 0.05 -9.89 -24.63
N PRO A 232 0.87 -10.68 -23.94
CA PRO A 232 1.04 -10.56 -22.49
C PRO A 232 1.46 -9.15 -22.08
N ALA A 233 0.80 -8.60 -21.08
CA ALA A 233 1.02 -7.26 -20.57
C ALA A 233 0.91 -7.21 -19.04
N LEU A 234 1.69 -6.32 -18.43
CA LEU A 234 1.64 -6.01 -17.00
C LEU A 234 0.87 -4.71 -16.81
N PHE A 235 -0.04 -4.71 -15.84
CA PHE A 235 -0.76 -3.51 -15.43
C PHE A 235 -0.30 -3.07 -14.05
N ILE A 236 -0.08 -1.76 -13.87
CA ILE A 236 0.33 -1.19 -12.58
C ILE A 236 -0.21 0.23 -12.41
N GLY A 237 -0.71 0.52 -11.21
CA GLY A 237 -1.22 1.81 -10.81
C GLY A 237 -0.22 2.65 -10.04
N SER A 238 -0.39 3.97 -10.09
CA SER A 238 0.48 4.96 -9.47
C SER A 238 -0.18 5.76 -8.34
N PHE A 239 0.63 6.50 -7.59
CA PHE A 239 0.17 7.42 -6.54
C PHE A 239 -0.69 8.58 -7.05
N ASP A 240 -0.53 8.98 -8.30
CA ASP A 240 -1.31 10.04 -8.93
C ASP A 240 -2.42 9.49 -9.83
N ALA A 241 -2.84 8.25 -9.60
CA ALA A 241 -3.90 7.52 -10.30
C ALA A 241 -3.68 7.41 -11.81
N GLN A 242 -2.44 7.20 -12.24
CA GLN A 242 -2.15 6.72 -13.58
C GLN A 242 -2.12 5.18 -13.59
N LEU A 243 -2.66 4.59 -14.63
CA LEU A 243 -2.55 3.16 -14.90
C LEU A 243 -1.68 2.97 -16.13
N LEU A 244 -0.66 2.14 -16.01
CA LEU A 244 0.28 1.79 -17.06
C LEU A 244 0.03 0.36 -17.50
N ALA A 245 0.08 0.12 -18.81
CA ALA A 245 0.18 -1.20 -19.42
C ALA A 245 1.54 -1.35 -20.09
N ILE A 246 2.30 -2.35 -19.69
CA ILE A 246 3.70 -2.59 -20.10
C ILE A 246 3.77 -3.98 -20.73
N GLY A 247 4.41 -4.11 -21.90
CA GLY A 247 4.62 -5.41 -22.55
C GLY A 247 5.43 -6.35 -21.65
N ALA A 248 4.86 -7.48 -21.24
CA ALA A 248 5.51 -8.38 -20.29
C ALA A 248 6.83 -8.96 -20.83
N ASN A 249 6.91 -9.20 -22.14
CA ASN A 249 8.11 -9.75 -22.78
C ASN A 249 9.19 -8.71 -23.07
N THR A 250 8.82 -7.42 -23.23
CA THR A 250 9.70 -6.40 -23.77
C THR A 250 10.01 -5.26 -22.83
N GLY A 251 9.14 -5.02 -21.81
CA GLY A 251 9.21 -3.83 -20.97
C GLY A 251 8.75 -2.55 -21.68
N GLU A 252 8.19 -2.63 -22.89
CA GLU A 252 7.71 -1.48 -23.65
C GLU A 252 6.40 -0.95 -23.06
N LEU A 253 6.27 0.38 -22.91
CA LEU A 253 5.01 1.01 -22.53
C LEU A 253 4.00 0.90 -23.69
N LEU A 254 2.94 0.13 -23.49
CA LEU A 254 1.89 -0.07 -24.49
C LEU A 254 0.87 1.07 -24.47
N TRP A 255 0.46 1.49 -23.28
CA TRP A 255 -0.37 2.66 -23.05
C TRP A 255 -0.31 3.11 -21.58
N GLN A 256 -0.69 4.36 -21.33
CA GLN A 256 -0.80 4.97 -20.01
C GLN A 256 -2.07 5.82 -19.96
N LYS A 257 -2.83 5.75 -18.85
CA LYS A 257 -4.09 6.48 -18.67
C LYS A 257 -4.19 7.09 -17.29
N LYS A 258 -4.54 8.37 -17.25
CA LYS A 258 -4.91 9.06 -16.02
C LYS A 258 -6.35 8.69 -15.64
N LEU A 259 -6.52 8.05 -14.49
CA LEU A 259 -7.83 7.59 -14.00
C LEU A 259 -8.30 8.38 -12.78
N ALA A 260 -7.62 9.45 -12.43
CA ALA A 260 -8.01 10.31 -11.32
C ALA A 260 -9.42 10.86 -11.53
N LEU A 261 -10.22 10.85 -10.48
CA LEU A 261 -11.52 11.54 -10.40
C LEU A 261 -11.38 12.89 -9.69
N PHE A 262 -10.35 13.01 -8.86
CA PHE A 262 -10.01 14.19 -8.03
C PHE A 262 -8.49 14.24 -7.84
N ASP A 263 -7.99 15.38 -7.38
CA ASP A 263 -6.54 15.61 -7.21
C ASP A 263 -5.83 14.64 -6.25
N ALA A 264 -6.55 14.12 -5.25
CA ALA A 264 -6.03 13.14 -4.30
C ALA A 264 -6.34 11.68 -4.66
N SER A 265 -6.84 11.41 -5.89
CA SER A 265 -7.06 10.04 -6.34
C SER A 265 -5.76 9.27 -6.49
N THR A 266 -5.76 8.00 -6.13
CA THR A 266 -4.62 7.07 -6.26
C THR A 266 -5.12 5.69 -6.69
N ILE A 267 -4.24 4.86 -7.25
CA ILE A 267 -4.53 3.43 -7.51
C ILE A 267 -3.66 2.63 -6.55
N THR A 268 -4.27 2.14 -5.46
CA THR A 268 -3.58 1.36 -4.42
C THR A 268 -3.77 -0.14 -4.61
N GLY A 269 -4.99 -0.59 -4.86
CA GLY A 269 -5.33 -1.98 -5.15
C GLY A 269 -4.88 -2.41 -6.54
N ALA A 270 -4.55 -3.68 -6.70
CA ALA A 270 -4.25 -4.25 -8.01
C ALA A 270 -5.51 -4.24 -8.89
N SER A 271 -5.34 -3.99 -10.18
CA SER A 271 -6.39 -4.20 -11.17
C SER A 271 -6.60 -5.71 -11.43
N VAL A 272 -7.75 -6.09 -11.97
CA VAL A 272 -8.04 -7.47 -12.36
C VAL A 272 -8.62 -7.48 -13.77
N GLN A 273 -8.08 -8.31 -14.64
CA GLN A 273 -8.57 -8.48 -16.01
C GLN A 273 -9.44 -9.73 -16.13
N HIS A 274 -10.57 -9.57 -16.81
CA HIS A 274 -11.37 -10.68 -17.33
C HIS A 274 -11.73 -10.38 -18.79
N ASP A 275 -11.37 -11.29 -19.68
CA ASP A 275 -11.45 -11.09 -21.12
C ASP A 275 -10.78 -9.74 -21.53
N LYS A 276 -11.52 -8.90 -22.25
CA LYS A 276 -11.06 -7.57 -22.69
C LYS A 276 -11.35 -6.45 -21.71
N THR A 277 -11.87 -6.75 -20.53
CA THR A 277 -12.22 -5.75 -19.52
C THR A 277 -11.24 -5.79 -18.35
N LEU A 278 -10.69 -4.64 -18.00
CA LEU A 278 -9.82 -4.43 -16.86
C LEU A 278 -10.57 -3.62 -15.78
N TYR A 279 -10.77 -4.21 -14.60
CA TYR A 279 -11.42 -3.56 -13.46
C TYR A 279 -10.37 -2.94 -12.56
N VAL A 280 -10.46 -1.63 -12.36
CA VAL A 280 -9.46 -0.83 -11.64
C VAL A 280 -10.09 -0.18 -10.43
N PRO A 281 -9.63 -0.50 -9.21
CA PRO A 281 -10.08 0.16 -8.00
C PRO A 281 -9.42 1.54 -7.88
N ILE A 282 -10.20 2.56 -7.59
CA ILE A 282 -9.74 3.92 -7.33
C ILE A 282 -9.83 4.20 -5.84
N SER A 283 -8.73 4.60 -5.28
CA SER A 283 -8.57 4.99 -3.88
C SER A 283 -8.35 6.50 -3.75
N ALA A 284 -8.21 6.98 -2.52
CA ALA A 284 -8.02 8.39 -2.21
C ALA A 284 -6.94 8.57 -1.15
N PHE A 285 -6.09 9.56 -1.32
CA PHE A 285 -5.06 9.95 -0.36
C PHE A 285 -5.45 11.19 0.47
N GLY A 286 -6.69 11.65 0.33
CA GLY A 286 -7.25 12.78 1.08
C GLY A 286 -7.18 12.57 2.60
N VAL A 287 -7.31 11.33 3.06
CA VAL A 287 -7.18 10.92 4.46
C VAL A 287 -5.88 11.44 5.09
N ALA A 288 -4.75 11.32 4.41
CA ALA A 288 -3.44 11.78 4.91
C ALA A 288 -3.24 13.30 4.74
N LEU A 289 -3.75 13.89 3.66
CA LEU A 289 -3.62 15.32 3.39
C LEU A 289 -4.42 16.18 4.39
N ALA A 290 -5.48 15.63 4.98
CA ALA A 290 -6.30 16.30 6.00
C ALA A 290 -5.55 16.69 7.27
N GLN A 291 -4.35 16.15 7.52
CA GLN A 291 -3.48 16.61 8.61
C GLN A 291 -3.09 18.08 8.48
N ASP A 292 -3.05 18.64 7.25
CA ASP A 292 -2.91 20.08 7.06
C ASP A 292 -4.25 20.76 7.25
N PRO A 293 -4.44 21.58 8.28
CA PRO A 293 -5.71 22.25 8.51
C PRO A 293 -6.08 23.27 7.41
N ARG A 294 -5.12 23.61 6.52
CA ARG A 294 -5.33 24.47 5.35
C ARG A 294 -5.70 23.69 4.08
N PHE A 295 -5.65 22.34 4.13
CA PHE A 295 -6.11 21.52 3.03
C PHE A 295 -7.64 21.51 2.99
N GLU A 296 -8.24 21.86 1.84
CA GLU A 296 -9.69 21.79 1.63
C GLU A 296 -10.14 20.32 1.60
N CYS A 297 -10.28 19.74 2.75
CA CYS A 297 -10.68 18.34 2.92
C CYS A 297 -12.19 18.16 2.89
N CYS A 298 -12.71 17.14 2.29
CA CYS A 298 -12.12 16.26 1.30
C CYS A 298 -13.08 16.13 0.13
N LYS A 299 -12.54 16.07 -1.08
CA LYS A 299 -13.34 15.98 -2.31
C LYS A 299 -13.24 14.60 -2.95
N SER A 300 -12.19 13.84 -2.61
CA SER A 300 -11.89 12.54 -3.21
C SER A 300 -12.71 11.42 -2.60
N HIS A 301 -13.10 10.47 -3.44
CA HIS A 301 -13.79 9.26 -3.01
C HIS A 301 -13.38 8.03 -3.83
N GLY A 302 -13.71 6.85 -3.30
CA GLY A 302 -13.51 5.58 -3.97
C GLY A 302 -14.37 5.40 -5.21
N ALA A 303 -13.89 4.59 -6.13
CA ALA A 303 -14.64 4.16 -7.31
C ALA A 303 -14.09 2.86 -7.87
N VAL A 304 -14.89 2.20 -8.72
CA VAL A 304 -14.40 1.19 -9.66
C VAL A 304 -14.53 1.76 -11.06
N ARG A 305 -13.48 1.59 -11.87
CA ARG A 305 -13.50 1.86 -13.31
C ARG A 305 -13.28 0.56 -14.09
N ALA A 306 -14.18 0.27 -15.02
CA ALA A 306 -13.92 -0.76 -16.02
C ALA A 306 -13.33 -0.10 -17.27
N LEU A 307 -12.28 -0.69 -17.80
CA LEU A 307 -11.57 -0.21 -18.98
C LEU A 307 -11.51 -1.31 -20.03
N ASN A 308 -11.52 -0.90 -21.30
CA ASN A 308 -11.06 -1.78 -22.37
C ASN A 308 -9.54 -2.00 -22.20
N ALA A 309 -9.11 -3.24 -21.99
CA ALA A 309 -7.71 -3.57 -21.72
C ALA A 309 -6.79 -3.26 -22.91
N ASP A 310 -7.30 -3.33 -24.15
CA ASP A 310 -6.51 -3.08 -25.35
C ASP A 310 -6.17 -1.60 -25.58
N THR A 311 -6.98 -0.68 -25.03
CA THR A 311 -6.89 0.76 -25.32
C THR A 311 -6.80 1.64 -24.09
N GLY A 312 -7.13 1.10 -22.90
CA GLY A 312 -7.27 1.88 -21.68
C GLY A 312 -8.49 2.81 -21.67
N ALA A 313 -9.42 2.68 -22.64
CA ALA A 313 -10.63 3.48 -22.68
C ALA A 313 -11.59 3.07 -21.57
N VAL A 314 -12.14 4.05 -20.82
CA VAL A 314 -13.10 3.80 -19.75
C VAL A 314 -14.44 3.37 -20.35
N LEU A 315 -14.95 2.23 -19.92
CA LEU A 315 -16.25 1.68 -20.30
C LEU A 315 -17.35 2.19 -19.36
N TRP A 316 -17.10 2.11 -18.05
CA TRP A 316 -18.00 2.63 -17.02
C TRP A 316 -17.23 3.04 -15.76
N THR A 317 -17.88 3.81 -14.89
CA THR A 317 -17.35 4.25 -13.59
C THR A 317 -18.46 4.20 -12.55
N THR A 318 -18.23 3.49 -11.45
CA THR A 318 -19.13 3.45 -10.29
C THR A 318 -18.44 4.10 -9.10
N ARG A 319 -19.05 5.16 -8.57
CA ARG A 319 -18.55 5.94 -7.44
C ARG A 319 -19.10 5.38 -6.13
N MET A 320 -18.30 5.42 -5.06
CA MET A 320 -18.69 4.95 -3.72
C MET A 320 -19.23 6.08 -2.83
N ALA A 321 -19.21 7.31 -3.30
CA ALA A 321 -19.86 8.45 -2.67
C ALA A 321 -20.34 9.43 -3.75
N GLU A 322 -21.34 10.23 -3.40
CA GLU A 322 -21.77 11.34 -4.21
C GLU A 322 -20.66 12.41 -4.34
N PRO A 323 -20.68 13.25 -5.39
CA PRO A 323 -19.75 14.35 -5.50
C PRO A 323 -19.80 15.24 -4.26
N ALA A 324 -18.63 15.51 -3.66
CA ALA A 324 -18.56 16.33 -2.46
C ALA A 324 -19.03 17.77 -2.72
N ALA A 325 -19.83 18.31 -1.79
CA ALA A 325 -20.28 19.68 -1.76
C ALA A 325 -19.63 20.45 -0.60
N PRO A 326 -19.57 21.80 -0.65
CA PRO A 326 -19.11 22.60 0.48
C PRO A 326 -19.97 22.35 1.71
N THR A 327 -19.32 22.11 2.87
CA THR A 327 -20.03 21.86 4.15
C THR A 327 -19.84 23.03 5.11
N TYR A 328 -18.76 23.08 5.84
CA TYR A 328 -18.46 24.12 6.84
C TYR A 328 -17.03 24.63 6.66
N LYS A 329 -16.69 25.69 7.39
CA LYS A 329 -15.30 26.12 7.53
C LYS A 329 -14.74 25.59 8.86
N ASN A 330 -13.56 25.02 8.84
CA ASN A 330 -12.88 24.56 10.04
C ASN A 330 -12.40 25.75 10.91
N SER A 331 -11.82 25.49 12.08
CA SER A 331 -11.43 26.52 13.04
C SER A 331 -10.32 27.47 12.57
N VAL A 332 -9.63 27.13 11.46
CA VAL A 332 -8.64 28.02 10.81
C VAL A 332 -9.20 28.70 9.55
N GLY A 333 -10.51 28.57 9.29
CA GLY A 333 -11.20 29.25 8.18
C GLY A 333 -11.15 28.49 6.84
N THR A 334 -10.60 27.29 6.77
CA THR A 334 -10.52 26.48 5.55
C THR A 334 -11.88 25.84 5.23
N GLN A 335 -12.30 25.92 3.96
CA GLN A 335 -13.54 25.28 3.50
C GLN A 335 -13.42 23.76 3.54
N MET A 336 -14.34 23.10 4.24
CA MET A 336 -14.48 21.64 4.27
C MET A 336 -15.53 21.19 3.26
N TRP A 337 -15.37 19.96 2.76
CA TRP A 337 -16.21 19.36 1.73
C TRP A 337 -16.67 17.98 2.15
N GLY A 338 -17.83 17.54 1.68
CA GLY A 338 -18.35 16.21 1.94
C GLY A 338 -19.68 15.90 1.23
N PRO A 339 -20.11 14.63 1.24
CA PRO A 339 -19.37 13.47 1.74
C PRO A 339 -18.16 13.14 0.86
N SER A 340 -17.19 12.43 1.43
CA SER A 340 -16.00 11.95 0.70
C SER A 340 -15.49 10.64 1.29
N GLY A 341 -14.46 10.03 0.71
CA GLY A 341 -13.89 8.78 1.22
C GLY A 341 -14.50 7.53 0.59
N ALA A 342 -14.82 6.53 1.38
CA ALA A 342 -15.14 5.18 0.91
C ALA A 342 -14.13 4.66 -0.14
N PRO A 343 -12.80 4.80 0.09
CA PRO A 343 -11.77 4.44 -0.88
C PRO A 343 -11.78 2.93 -1.15
N ILE A 344 -11.46 2.53 -2.38
CA ILE A 344 -11.22 1.11 -2.70
C ILE A 344 -9.72 0.95 -2.90
N TRP A 345 -9.06 0.29 -1.95
CA TRP A 345 -7.61 0.12 -1.96
C TRP A 345 -7.16 -1.34 -1.96
N SER A 346 -8.08 -2.27 -2.11
CA SER A 346 -7.85 -3.70 -2.35
C SER A 346 -8.17 -4.10 -3.80
N ALA A 347 -7.71 -5.28 -4.22
CA ALA A 347 -8.03 -5.83 -5.52
C ALA A 347 -9.51 -6.27 -5.58
N PRO A 348 -10.24 -6.04 -6.69
CA PRO A 348 -11.57 -6.61 -6.90
C PRO A 348 -11.55 -8.15 -6.93
N THR A 349 -12.62 -8.77 -6.47
CA THR A 349 -12.87 -10.22 -6.57
C THR A 349 -13.92 -10.47 -7.63
N LEU A 350 -13.68 -11.40 -8.57
CA LEU A 350 -14.60 -11.66 -9.65
C LEU A 350 -15.40 -12.96 -9.44
N ASP A 351 -16.70 -12.85 -9.58
CA ASP A 351 -17.64 -13.95 -9.69
C ASP A 351 -18.09 -14.09 -11.15
N ILE A 352 -17.30 -14.79 -11.92
CA ILE A 352 -17.55 -14.98 -13.36
C ILE A 352 -18.88 -15.69 -13.59
N LYS A 353 -19.24 -16.63 -12.73
CA LYS A 353 -20.49 -17.39 -12.83
C LYS A 353 -21.74 -16.49 -12.74
N ARG A 354 -21.68 -15.46 -11.87
CA ARG A 354 -22.79 -14.52 -11.67
C ARG A 354 -22.62 -13.20 -12.41
N GLN A 355 -21.51 -13.01 -13.13
CA GLN A 355 -21.11 -11.76 -13.77
C GLN A 355 -21.09 -10.59 -12.78
N ARG A 356 -20.45 -10.79 -11.62
CA ARG A 356 -20.35 -9.82 -10.54
C ARG A 356 -18.91 -9.60 -10.14
N LEU A 357 -18.64 -8.41 -9.63
CA LEU A 357 -17.40 -8.15 -8.92
C LEU A 357 -17.71 -7.63 -7.51
N TYR A 358 -16.85 -7.96 -6.56
CA TYR A 358 -16.95 -7.55 -5.17
C TYR A 358 -15.74 -6.70 -4.80
N VAL A 359 -15.98 -5.62 -4.06
CA VAL A 359 -14.94 -4.74 -3.53
C VAL A 359 -15.20 -4.42 -2.07
N GLY A 360 -14.12 -4.23 -1.31
CA GLY A 360 -14.18 -3.62 0.02
C GLY A 360 -13.96 -2.11 -0.08
N THR A 361 -14.67 -1.33 0.72
CA THR A 361 -14.48 0.11 0.86
C THR A 361 -13.93 0.45 2.23
N GLY A 362 -13.27 1.58 2.31
CA GLY A 362 -12.83 2.17 3.57
C GLY A 362 -13.78 3.22 4.11
N GLU A 363 -13.30 3.95 5.09
CA GLU A 363 -13.96 5.00 5.84
C GLU A 363 -14.41 6.18 4.96
N ASN A 364 -15.36 6.97 5.42
CA ASN A 364 -15.50 8.33 4.90
C ASN A 364 -14.35 9.21 5.43
N THR A 365 -13.79 10.09 4.60
CA THR A 365 -12.70 10.99 5.01
C THR A 365 -13.19 12.34 5.50
N SER A 366 -14.46 12.65 5.31
CA SER A 366 -15.15 13.84 5.82
C SER A 366 -16.63 13.57 6.06
N SER A 367 -17.22 14.36 6.99
CA SER A 367 -18.67 14.30 7.28
C SER A 367 -19.51 14.72 6.06
N PRO A 368 -20.73 14.16 5.91
CA PRO A 368 -21.32 13.11 6.73
C PRO A 368 -20.83 11.72 6.33
N ALA A 369 -20.85 10.77 7.28
CA ALA A 369 -20.67 9.36 6.98
C ALA A 369 -21.80 8.84 6.08
N THR A 370 -21.48 7.88 5.18
CA THR A 370 -22.41 7.36 4.17
C THR A 370 -22.58 5.84 4.30
N GLY A 371 -23.61 5.29 3.65
CA GLY A 371 -23.89 3.84 3.71
C GLY A 371 -22.97 2.96 2.86
N LEU A 372 -22.01 3.53 2.14
CA LEU A 372 -21.02 2.78 1.34
C LEU A 372 -19.60 2.87 1.91
N SER A 373 -19.37 3.57 3.05
CA SER A 373 -18.12 3.42 3.80
C SER A 373 -18.08 2.08 4.52
N ASP A 374 -16.89 1.55 4.73
CA ASP A 374 -16.64 0.30 5.48
C ASP A 374 -17.57 -0.84 5.06
N SER A 375 -17.68 -1.01 3.75
CA SER A 375 -18.69 -1.87 3.13
C SER A 375 -18.06 -2.88 2.18
N ILE A 376 -18.74 -4.03 2.05
CA ILE A 376 -18.57 -4.91 0.90
C ILE A 376 -19.65 -4.57 -0.10
N VAL A 377 -19.24 -4.25 -1.32
CA VAL A 377 -20.13 -3.82 -2.40
C VAL A 377 -20.04 -4.80 -3.57
N ALA A 378 -21.20 -5.29 -4.03
CA ALA A 378 -21.31 -6.10 -5.23
C ALA A 378 -21.75 -5.24 -6.42
N LEU A 379 -21.00 -5.33 -7.51
CA LEU A 379 -21.27 -4.61 -8.76
C LEU A 379 -21.54 -5.60 -9.89
N ASP A 380 -22.38 -5.19 -10.83
CA ASP A 380 -22.53 -5.87 -12.11
C ASP A 380 -21.28 -5.65 -12.96
N MET A 381 -20.70 -6.71 -13.54
CA MET A 381 -19.48 -6.62 -14.35
C MET A 381 -19.70 -5.90 -15.67
N HIS A 382 -20.92 -5.88 -16.20
CA HIS A 382 -21.21 -5.32 -17.52
C HIS A 382 -21.36 -3.79 -17.48
N ASP A 383 -22.12 -3.25 -16.51
CA ASP A 383 -22.48 -1.83 -16.45
C ASP A 383 -22.04 -1.10 -15.16
N GLY A 384 -21.49 -1.84 -14.21
CA GLY A 384 -21.00 -1.30 -12.93
C GLY A 384 -22.11 -0.99 -11.92
N ARG A 385 -23.36 -1.33 -12.19
CA ARG A 385 -24.50 -1.07 -11.28
C ARG A 385 -24.30 -1.78 -9.94
N ILE A 386 -24.54 -1.08 -8.82
CA ILE A 386 -24.51 -1.67 -7.48
C ILE A 386 -25.70 -2.62 -7.36
N LEU A 387 -25.43 -3.88 -7.05
CA LEU A 387 -26.42 -4.94 -6.88
C LEU A 387 -26.87 -5.09 -5.42
N TRP A 388 -25.92 -5.01 -4.50
CA TRP A 388 -26.12 -4.97 -3.07
C TRP A 388 -24.88 -4.40 -2.36
N SER A 389 -25.06 -3.92 -1.13
CA SER A 389 -23.97 -3.56 -0.23
C SER A 389 -24.23 -4.11 1.17
N TYR A 390 -23.15 -4.38 1.90
CA TYR A 390 -23.15 -4.76 3.31
C TYR A 390 -22.18 -3.85 4.05
N GLN A 391 -22.67 -3.01 4.96
CA GLN A 391 -21.86 -2.13 5.77
C GLN A 391 -21.47 -2.81 7.09
N GLY A 392 -20.17 -3.00 7.32
CA GLY A 392 -19.63 -3.62 8.53
C GLY A 392 -19.57 -2.66 9.72
N THR A 393 -19.16 -1.41 9.47
CA THR A 393 -19.11 -0.34 10.46
C THR A 393 -19.93 0.85 9.98
N GLN A 394 -20.86 1.31 10.81
CA GLN A 394 -21.68 2.48 10.52
C GLN A 394 -21.09 3.74 11.14
N ASN A 395 -21.40 4.90 10.55
CA ASN A 395 -20.95 6.21 11.02
C ASN A 395 -19.42 6.33 11.16
N ASP A 396 -18.67 5.64 10.32
CA ASP A 396 -17.22 5.77 10.26
C ASP A 396 -16.85 6.89 9.29
N ALA A 397 -16.41 8.01 9.86
CA ALA A 397 -15.72 9.06 9.13
C ALA A 397 -14.47 9.43 9.91
N PHE A 398 -13.32 9.27 9.27
CA PHE A 398 -12.01 9.44 9.85
C PHE A 398 -11.03 10.04 8.85
N ASN A 399 -10.08 10.82 9.33
CA ASN A 399 -8.88 11.19 8.60
C ASN A 399 -7.72 11.40 9.57
N MET A 400 -6.51 11.56 9.05
CA MET A 400 -5.30 11.67 9.88
C MET A 400 -5.19 12.99 10.67
N ALA A 401 -6.17 13.91 10.60
CA ALA A 401 -6.33 15.00 11.56
C ALA A 401 -7.01 14.54 12.85
N CYS A 402 -7.66 13.38 12.87
CA CYS A 402 -8.19 12.73 14.06
C CYS A 402 -7.05 12.09 14.87
N GLY A 403 -7.27 11.82 16.13
CA GLY A 403 -6.28 11.22 17.02
C GLY A 403 -6.44 11.71 18.45
N TYR A 404 -5.39 11.59 19.27
CA TYR A 404 -5.43 11.96 20.68
C TYR A 404 -5.86 13.41 20.94
N GLN A 405 -5.53 14.31 20.03
CA GLN A 405 -6.07 15.67 19.96
C GLN A 405 -6.59 15.90 18.54
N ALA A 406 -7.90 15.85 18.39
CA ALA A 406 -8.53 16.06 17.10
C ALA A 406 -8.17 17.44 16.53
N GLY A 407 -7.58 17.43 15.33
CA GLY A 407 -7.25 18.64 14.58
C GLY A 407 -8.48 19.26 13.91
N PRO A 408 -8.34 20.47 13.35
CA PRO A 408 -9.45 21.24 12.77
C PRO A 408 -10.20 20.53 11.63
N SER A 409 -9.57 19.58 10.95
CA SER A 409 -10.12 18.87 9.79
C SER A 409 -10.67 17.49 10.13
N CYS A 410 -10.62 17.04 11.42
CA CYS A 410 -11.24 15.79 11.82
C CYS A 410 -12.78 15.88 11.65
N PRO A 411 -13.42 14.87 11.02
CA PRO A 411 -14.87 14.84 10.89
C PRO A 411 -15.55 14.67 12.25
N LYS A 412 -16.84 15.04 12.32
CA LYS A 412 -17.60 15.02 13.57
C LYS A 412 -17.78 13.62 14.17
N GLU A 413 -17.83 12.63 13.31
CA GLU A 413 -18.02 11.23 13.65
C GLU A 413 -16.82 10.67 14.39
N ASP A 414 -15.60 11.16 14.10
CA ASP A 414 -14.32 10.69 14.70
C ASP A 414 -14.29 9.16 14.80
N GLY A 415 -14.53 8.50 13.65
CA GLY A 415 -14.73 7.07 13.56
C GLY A 415 -13.44 6.26 13.74
N PRO A 416 -13.54 4.92 13.83
CA PRO A 416 -12.41 4.06 14.14
C PRO A 416 -11.50 3.73 12.95
N ASP A 417 -11.87 4.12 11.71
CA ASP A 417 -11.16 3.76 10.46
C ASP A 417 -11.10 2.22 10.27
N PHE A 418 -12.27 1.60 10.20
CA PHE A 418 -12.40 0.13 10.11
C PHE A 418 -12.72 -0.37 8.70
N ASP A 419 -11.80 -0.09 7.76
CA ASP A 419 -11.92 -0.48 6.36
C ASP A 419 -12.05 -1.99 6.14
N PHE A 420 -12.75 -2.36 5.06
CA PHE A 420 -12.52 -3.63 4.36
C PHE A 420 -11.35 -3.49 3.38
N GLY A 421 -10.13 -3.46 3.92
CA GLY A 421 -8.92 -3.29 3.13
C GLY A 421 -8.39 -4.56 2.49
N ALA A 422 -8.79 -5.72 3.02
CA ALA A 422 -8.49 -7.02 2.45
C ALA A 422 -9.44 -7.34 1.28
N PRO A 423 -8.95 -7.85 0.13
CA PRO A 423 -9.82 -8.37 -0.91
C PRO A 423 -10.74 -9.46 -0.35
N PRO A 424 -12.05 -9.41 -0.59
CA PRO A 424 -12.91 -10.51 -0.19
C PRO A 424 -12.56 -11.80 -0.96
N ILE A 425 -12.65 -12.95 -0.30
CA ILE A 425 -12.41 -14.25 -0.91
C ILE A 425 -13.75 -14.85 -1.31
N LEU A 426 -13.93 -15.18 -2.60
CA LEU A 426 -15.10 -15.89 -3.06
C LEU A 426 -14.89 -17.41 -3.00
N VAL A 427 -15.77 -18.09 -2.28
CA VAL A 427 -15.72 -19.55 -2.10
C VAL A 427 -16.98 -20.20 -2.62
N SER A 428 -16.83 -21.03 -3.63
CA SER A 428 -17.92 -21.89 -4.12
C SER A 428 -18.11 -23.08 -3.19
N GLN A 429 -19.36 -23.34 -2.79
CA GLN A 429 -19.70 -24.45 -1.92
C GLN A 429 -20.47 -25.54 -2.68
N ALA A 430 -20.19 -26.81 -2.36
CA ALA A 430 -20.93 -27.93 -2.93
C ALA A 430 -22.38 -28.00 -2.43
N LYS A 431 -22.62 -27.50 -1.21
CA LYS A 431 -23.96 -27.42 -0.58
C LYS A 431 -24.10 -26.06 0.10
N GLY A 432 -25.28 -25.45 -0.04
CA GLY A 432 -25.53 -24.11 0.52
C GLY A 432 -25.16 -22.96 -0.41
N PRO A 433 -25.17 -21.73 0.09
CA PRO A 433 -24.79 -20.56 -0.70
C PRO A 433 -23.28 -20.48 -0.86
N ASP A 434 -22.79 -19.98 -2.00
CA ASP A 434 -21.41 -19.56 -2.12
C ASP A 434 -21.13 -18.43 -1.12
N LEU A 435 -19.96 -18.48 -0.48
CA LEU A 435 -19.56 -17.53 0.56
C LEU A 435 -18.61 -16.47 0.00
N LEU A 436 -18.77 -15.27 0.52
CA LEU A 436 -17.81 -14.19 0.36
C LEU A 436 -17.19 -13.90 1.74
N ILE A 437 -15.93 -14.25 1.93
CA ILE A 437 -15.21 -14.06 3.21
C ILE A 437 -14.48 -12.73 3.17
N ALA A 438 -14.84 -11.83 4.06
CA ALA A 438 -14.30 -10.48 4.13
C ALA A 438 -13.66 -10.19 5.49
N GLY A 439 -12.41 -9.75 5.49
CA GLY A 439 -11.69 -9.31 6.68
C GLY A 439 -11.72 -7.81 6.80
N GLN A 440 -11.86 -7.30 8.02
CA GLN A 440 -11.96 -5.89 8.34
C GLN A 440 -10.88 -5.44 9.34
N LYS A 441 -10.44 -4.19 9.23
CA LYS A 441 -9.49 -3.57 10.19
C LYS A 441 -10.00 -3.57 11.64
N SER A 442 -11.30 -3.76 11.86
CA SER A 442 -11.88 -3.99 13.20
C SER A 442 -11.40 -5.27 13.88
N GLY A 443 -10.70 -6.15 13.17
CA GLY A 443 -10.35 -7.50 13.63
C GLY A 443 -11.50 -8.50 13.49
N GLU A 444 -12.58 -8.15 12.81
CA GLU A 444 -13.66 -9.06 12.47
C GLU A 444 -13.47 -9.70 11.09
N VAL A 445 -13.86 -10.96 11.00
CA VAL A 445 -14.06 -11.69 9.75
C VAL A 445 -15.55 -11.92 9.55
N HIS A 446 -16.03 -11.61 8.34
CA HIS A 446 -17.43 -11.71 7.96
C HIS A 446 -17.58 -12.72 6.82
N ALA A 447 -18.45 -13.72 6.98
CA ALA A 447 -18.89 -14.55 5.88
C ALA A 447 -20.26 -14.09 5.42
N LEU A 448 -20.35 -13.71 4.16
CA LEU A 448 -21.56 -13.24 3.53
C LEU A 448 -22.03 -14.24 2.47
N ASN A 449 -23.34 -14.34 2.26
CA ASN A 449 -23.89 -14.99 1.08
C ASN A 449 -23.53 -14.15 -0.16
N ALA A 450 -22.72 -14.68 -1.06
CA ALA A 450 -22.21 -13.98 -2.24
C ALA A 450 -23.32 -13.44 -3.16
N ALA A 451 -24.48 -14.11 -3.19
CA ALA A 451 -25.60 -13.70 -4.04
C ALA A 451 -26.38 -12.50 -3.46
N THR A 452 -26.44 -12.35 -2.14
CA THR A 452 -27.37 -11.43 -1.47
C THR A 452 -26.74 -10.44 -0.50
N GLY A 453 -25.47 -10.60 -0.14
CA GLY A 453 -24.79 -9.81 0.89
C GLY A 453 -25.24 -10.10 2.33
N LYS A 454 -26.13 -11.04 2.56
CA LYS A 454 -26.60 -11.40 3.91
C LYS A 454 -25.50 -12.11 4.69
N VAL A 455 -25.34 -11.73 5.96
CA VAL A 455 -24.38 -12.34 6.88
C VAL A 455 -24.77 -13.80 7.14
N VAL A 456 -23.79 -14.70 6.99
CA VAL A 456 -23.87 -16.11 7.39
C VAL A 456 -23.29 -16.30 8.79
N TRP A 457 -22.06 -15.78 9.00
CA TRP A 457 -21.43 -15.71 10.32
C TRP A 457 -20.47 -14.52 10.41
N ARG A 458 -20.13 -14.15 11.64
CA ARG A 458 -19.07 -13.17 11.96
C ARG A 458 -18.23 -13.67 13.12
N LYS A 459 -16.93 -13.36 13.08
CA LYS A 459 -15.99 -13.72 14.15
C LYS A 459 -15.00 -12.59 14.41
N ARG A 460 -14.93 -12.10 15.61
CA ARG A 460 -13.90 -11.15 16.06
C ARG A 460 -12.68 -11.91 16.55
N LEU A 461 -11.50 -11.53 16.05
CA LEU A 461 -10.20 -12.13 16.37
C LEU A 461 -9.24 -11.10 16.98
N GLY A 462 -9.35 -9.84 16.58
CA GLY A 462 -8.45 -8.76 16.99
C GLY A 462 -9.19 -7.59 17.63
N GLN A 463 -8.43 -6.69 18.27
CA GLN A 463 -8.93 -5.42 18.79
C GLN A 463 -9.28 -4.45 17.65
N GLY A 464 -8.47 -4.49 16.60
CA GLY A 464 -8.55 -3.58 15.46
C GLY A 464 -8.03 -2.17 15.73
N SER A 465 -7.67 -1.50 14.67
CA SER A 465 -7.31 -0.07 14.61
C SER A 465 -7.21 0.37 13.16
N ALA A 466 -6.93 1.66 12.93
CA ALA A 466 -6.70 2.22 11.61
C ALA A 466 -5.58 1.52 10.77
N LEU A 467 -4.66 0.82 11.42
CA LEU A 467 -3.58 0.04 10.79
C LEU A 467 -3.56 -1.42 11.24
N GLY A 468 -4.56 -1.88 11.98
CA GLY A 468 -4.62 -3.21 12.59
C GLY A 468 -5.74 -4.09 12.04
N GLY A 469 -6.07 -5.11 12.82
CA GLY A 469 -7.07 -6.11 12.44
C GLY A 469 -6.65 -6.93 11.23
N VAL A 470 -7.59 -7.22 10.32
CA VAL A 470 -7.29 -7.85 9.01
C VAL A 470 -7.03 -6.74 8.00
N HIS A 471 -5.77 -6.53 7.65
CA HIS A 471 -5.36 -5.33 6.93
C HIS A 471 -5.25 -5.54 5.41
N TRP A 472 -4.39 -6.45 4.93
CA TRP A 472 -4.11 -6.58 3.50
C TRP A 472 -4.70 -7.82 2.82
N GLY A 473 -5.02 -8.86 3.56
CA GLY A 473 -5.58 -10.07 2.95
C GLY A 473 -5.71 -11.25 3.89
N MET A 474 -6.37 -12.27 3.41
CA MET A 474 -6.52 -13.59 3.99
C MET A 474 -6.19 -14.65 2.94
N ALA A 475 -6.13 -15.92 3.31
CA ALA A 475 -5.93 -17.02 2.35
C ALA A 475 -6.88 -18.18 2.64
N LEU A 476 -7.37 -18.82 1.57
CA LEU A 476 -8.21 -20.01 1.65
C LEU A 476 -7.34 -21.28 1.78
N ALA A 477 -7.77 -22.24 2.60
CA ALA A 477 -7.14 -23.56 2.70
C ALA A 477 -8.21 -24.63 2.92
N ASP A 478 -8.57 -25.35 1.88
CA ASP A 478 -9.66 -26.36 1.90
C ASP A 478 -10.94 -25.83 2.58
N GLN A 479 -11.26 -26.33 3.79
CA GLN A 479 -12.42 -25.95 4.58
C GLN A 479 -12.09 -24.90 5.65
N GLN A 480 -10.99 -24.18 5.52
CA GLN A 480 -10.57 -23.17 6.49
C GLN A 480 -10.07 -21.90 5.81
N VAL A 481 -10.13 -20.79 6.51
CA VAL A 481 -9.56 -19.52 6.10
C VAL A 481 -8.46 -19.12 7.09
N ILE A 482 -7.31 -18.72 6.55
CA ILE A 482 -6.15 -18.25 7.33
C ILE A 482 -6.23 -16.74 7.43
N VAL A 483 -6.27 -16.24 8.66
CA VAL A 483 -6.50 -14.84 8.99
C VAL A 483 -5.30 -14.30 9.77
N PRO A 484 -4.53 -13.37 9.18
CA PRO A 484 -3.50 -12.63 9.90
C PRO A 484 -4.15 -11.50 10.69
N ILE A 485 -3.69 -11.28 11.92
CA ILE A 485 -4.13 -10.18 12.78
C ILE A 485 -2.91 -9.36 13.21
N ALA A 486 -3.00 -8.06 12.93
CA ALA A 486 -2.16 -7.04 13.52
C ALA A 486 -2.99 -6.21 14.51
N ASP A 487 -2.47 -5.98 15.70
CA ASP A 487 -3.16 -5.22 16.75
C ASP A 487 -2.24 -4.16 17.37
N PRO A 488 -2.79 -3.06 17.91
CA PRO A 488 -2.04 -2.19 18.81
C PRO A 488 -1.53 -3.01 20.01
N PRO A 489 -0.31 -2.76 20.51
CA PRO A 489 0.25 -3.55 21.61
C PRO A 489 -0.33 -3.20 23.00
N PHE A 490 -1.28 -2.28 23.08
CA PHE A 490 -1.92 -1.83 24.33
C PHE A 490 -3.42 -2.12 24.30
N PRO A 491 -3.98 -2.58 25.43
CA PRO A 491 -5.41 -2.91 25.51
C PRO A 491 -6.27 -1.65 25.47
N ARG A 492 -7.48 -1.80 24.92
CA ARG A 492 -8.59 -0.86 25.09
C ARG A 492 -9.54 -1.38 26.19
N PRO A 493 -10.37 -0.51 26.80
CA PRO A 493 -11.38 -0.98 27.76
C PRO A 493 -12.23 -2.12 27.16
N GLY A 494 -12.25 -3.25 27.86
CA GLY A 494 -13.04 -4.43 27.48
C GLY A 494 -12.41 -5.32 26.38
N TYR A 495 -11.16 -5.04 25.96
CA TYR A 495 -10.48 -5.85 24.95
C TYR A 495 -8.97 -5.98 25.19
N THR A 496 -8.45 -7.19 24.99
CA THR A 496 -7.01 -7.46 25.05
C THR A 496 -6.49 -7.69 23.64
N PRO A 497 -5.35 -7.07 23.22
CA PRO A 497 -4.74 -7.32 21.92
C PRO A 497 -4.38 -8.79 21.73
N GLN A 498 -4.68 -9.32 20.56
CA GLN A 498 -4.40 -10.71 20.19
C GLN A 498 -3.77 -10.79 18.78
N PRO A 499 -2.62 -10.14 18.56
CA PRO A 499 -1.95 -10.25 17.26
C PRO A 499 -1.50 -11.70 17.01
N GLY A 500 -1.64 -12.16 15.77
CA GLY A 500 -1.29 -13.54 15.45
C GLY A 500 -1.79 -14.02 14.09
N VAL A 501 -1.74 -15.34 13.91
CA VAL A 501 -2.32 -16.03 12.74
C VAL A 501 -3.38 -16.99 13.26
N TYR A 502 -4.54 -16.95 12.64
CA TYR A 502 -5.71 -17.72 13.03
C TYR A 502 -6.21 -18.57 11.87
N SER A 503 -6.68 -19.76 12.17
CA SER A 503 -7.42 -20.59 11.23
C SER A 503 -8.86 -20.72 11.68
N LEU A 504 -9.80 -20.36 10.82
CA LEU A 504 -11.23 -20.50 11.08
C LEU A 504 -11.84 -21.55 10.16
N GLU A 505 -12.79 -22.32 10.70
CA GLU A 505 -13.67 -23.18 9.92
C GLU A 505 -14.50 -22.35 8.94
N LEU A 506 -14.42 -22.66 7.66
CA LEU A 506 -15.04 -21.88 6.60
C LEU A 506 -16.57 -21.78 6.74
N ALA A 507 -17.23 -22.87 7.13
CA ALA A 507 -18.68 -22.95 7.20
C ALA A 507 -19.28 -22.21 8.40
N THR A 508 -18.57 -22.15 9.52
CA THR A 508 -19.11 -21.70 10.83
C THR A 508 -18.36 -20.50 11.43
N GLY A 509 -17.13 -20.23 10.98
CA GLY A 509 -16.24 -19.24 11.60
C GLY A 509 -15.66 -19.69 12.95
N GLU A 510 -15.79 -20.97 13.32
CA GLU A 510 -15.18 -21.49 14.53
C GLU A 510 -13.66 -21.56 14.42
N LEU A 511 -13.00 -21.29 15.55
CA LEU A 511 -11.54 -21.34 15.64
C LEU A 511 -11.06 -22.79 15.57
N ARG A 512 -10.18 -23.09 14.61
CA ARG A 512 -9.48 -24.39 14.51
C ARG A 512 -8.16 -24.37 15.26
N TRP A 513 -7.33 -23.38 14.99
CA TRP A 513 -6.07 -23.14 15.69
C TRP A 513 -5.69 -21.66 15.65
N GLN A 514 -4.76 -21.27 16.52
CA GLN A 514 -4.17 -19.94 16.55
C GLN A 514 -2.69 -20.00 16.89
N PHE A 515 -1.93 -19.08 16.30
CA PHE A 515 -0.56 -18.78 16.68
C PHE A 515 -0.49 -17.33 17.17
N ALA A 516 -0.16 -17.14 18.45
CA ALA A 516 -0.03 -15.81 19.04
C ALA A 516 1.33 -15.19 18.70
N ALA A 517 1.33 -13.99 18.12
CA ALA A 517 2.55 -13.22 17.92
C ALA A 517 3.13 -12.80 19.28
N LYS A 518 4.42 -13.06 19.49
CA LYS A 518 5.14 -12.56 20.66
C LYS A 518 5.64 -11.15 20.36
N HIS A 519 5.41 -10.23 21.27
CA HIS A 519 5.94 -8.87 21.19
C HIS A 519 6.44 -8.43 22.58
N ALA A 520 7.56 -7.72 22.60
CA ALA A 520 8.16 -7.17 23.82
C ALA A 520 7.95 -5.64 23.87
N CYS A 521 6.68 -5.20 23.83
CA CYS A 521 6.37 -3.79 23.78
C CYS A 521 6.11 -3.20 25.18
N GLU A 522 6.68 -2.02 25.44
CA GLU A 522 6.27 -1.17 26.55
C GLU A 522 4.78 -0.78 26.34
N PRO A 523 3.88 -1.12 27.27
CA PRO A 523 2.45 -0.87 27.11
C PRO A 523 2.07 0.62 27.20
N ASP A 524 2.97 1.48 27.71
CA ASP A 524 2.71 2.91 27.79
C ASP A 524 3.19 3.64 26.52
N ILE A 525 2.24 4.00 25.64
CA ILE A 525 2.50 4.72 24.39
C ILE A 525 3.25 6.05 24.60
N ARG A 526 3.10 6.70 25.76
CA ARG A 526 3.79 7.97 26.07
C ARG A 526 5.31 7.79 26.20
N LYS A 527 5.74 6.58 26.52
CA LYS A 527 7.16 6.22 26.57
C LYS A 527 7.75 5.90 25.21
N TRP A 528 6.94 5.79 24.18
CA TRP A 528 7.41 5.45 22.83
C TRP A 528 8.27 6.54 22.19
N SER A 529 7.97 7.82 22.46
CA SER A 529 8.81 8.95 22.03
C SER A 529 10.13 9.06 22.77
N GLN A 530 10.27 8.36 23.90
CA GLN A 530 11.46 8.37 24.76
C GLN A 530 12.36 7.16 24.53
N ARG A 531 12.02 6.29 23.57
CA ARG A 531 12.77 5.06 23.35
C ARG A 531 14.20 5.30 22.95
N ALA A 532 15.11 4.70 23.74
CA ALA A 532 16.48 4.42 23.34
C ALA A 532 16.63 3.11 22.59
N GLU A 533 15.53 2.35 22.44
CA GLU A 533 15.56 0.99 21.88
C GLU A 533 15.42 0.98 20.36
N PRO A 534 16.18 0.11 19.69
CA PRO A 534 16.18 0.05 18.24
C PRO A 534 14.85 -0.46 17.70
N TRP A 535 14.50 0.05 16.54
CA TRP A 535 13.58 -0.57 15.64
C TRP A 535 14.08 -2.02 15.32
N PRO A 536 13.28 -3.10 15.36
CA PRO A 536 11.82 -3.10 15.25
C PRO A 536 11.08 -3.48 16.53
N ALA A 537 11.67 -3.40 17.71
CA ALA A 537 11.14 -4.00 18.92
C ALA A 537 9.66 -3.68 19.17
N CYS A 538 9.24 -2.46 18.83
CA CYS A 538 7.82 -2.10 18.85
C CYS A 538 7.45 -1.00 17.88
N SER A 539 6.45 -1.25 17.11
CA SER A 539 5.63 -0.28 16.39
C SER A 539 4.35 -0.01 17.18
N HIS A 540 3.59 1.02 16.80
CA HIS A 540 2.24 1.25 17.33
C HIS A 540 1.26 0.13 16.91
N ILE A 541 1.64 -0.74 15.99
CA ILE A 541 0.95 -1.96 15.57
C ILE A 541 1.95 -3.11 15.53
N VAL A 542 1.56 -4.28 16.02
CA VAL A 542 2.37 -5.49 16.06
C VAL A 542 1.60 -6.67 15.48
N GLY A 543 2.31 -7.71 15.06
CA GLY A 543 1.74 -8.95 14.53
C GLY A 543 1.79 -9.07 13.01
N PHE A 544 0.83 -9.75 12.46
CA PHE A 544 0.79 -10.13 11.05
C PHE A 544 -0.19 -9.23 10.28
N SER A 545 0.34 -8.38 9.42
CA SER A 545 -0.45 -7.44 8.60
C SER A 545 -0.48 -7.86 7.12
N ALA A 546 0.61 -8.44 6.62
CA ALA A 546 0.73 -8.86 5.24
C ALA A 546 -0.24 -9.99 4.88
N ALA A 547 -0.69 -10.00 3.62
CA ALA A 547 -1.57 -11.04 3.12
C ALA A 547 -0.90 -12.42 3.13
N PRO A 548 -1.45 -13.43 3.80
CA PRO A 548 -0.90 -14.78 3.83
C PRO A 548 -1.08 -15.49 2.48
N SER A 549 -0.45 -16.64 2.33
CA SER A 549 -0.73 -17.60 1.27
C SER A 549 -0.78 -19.01 1.83
N THR A 550 -1.39 -19.94 1.09
CA THR A 550 -1.50 -21.34 1.50
C THR A 550 -1.07 -22.29 0.39
N THR A 551 -0.64 -23.47 0.81
CA THR A 551 -0.45 -24.65 -0.03
C THR A 551 -1.38 -25.77 0.49
N PRO A 552 -1.36 -26.99 -0.05
CA PRO A 552 -2.17 -28.08 0.50
C PRO A 552 -1.91 -28.41 1.98
N GLU A 553 -0.68 -28.16 2.48
CA GLU A 553 -0.25 -28.53 3.83
C GLU A 553 0.15 -27.36 4.73
N LEU A 554 0.44 -26.18 4.14
CA LEU A 554 1.07 -25.07 4.83
C LEU A 554 0.31 -23.76 4.67
N ALA A 555 0.37 -22.92 5.70
CA ALA A 555 0.06 -21.50 5.63
C ALA A 555 1.36 -20.69 5.81
N PHE A 556 1.57 -19.69 4.96
CA PHE A 556 2.69 -18.75 5.05
C PHE A 556 2.17 -17.38 5.46
N ALA A 557 2.75 -16.83 6.50
CA ALA A 557 2.44 -15.49 6.96
C ALA A 557 3.71 -14.71 7.30
N ALA A 558 3.65 -13.39 7.11
CA ALA A 558 4.75 -12.49 7.37
C ALA A 558 4.34 -11.35 8.28
N SER A 559 5.26 -10.89 9.12
CA SER A 559 5.01 -10.03 10.26
C SER A 559 5.65 -8.65 10.11
N LEU A 560 5.11 -7.68 10.84
CA LEU A 560 5.62 -6.32 10.94
C LEU A 560 7.00 -6.24 11.63
N ASP A 561 7.42 -7.28 12.34
CA ASP A 561 8.78 -7.40 12.89
C ASP A 561 9.82 -7.84 11.86
N GLY A 562 9.41 -8.07 10.60
CA GLY A 562 10.27 -8.51 9.51
C GLY A 562 10.48 -10.03 9.44
N SER A 563 9.82 -10.81 10.28
CA SER A 563 9.86 -12.26 10.19
C SER A 563 8.81 -12.82 9.23
N ALA A 564 9.12 -13.93 8.57
CA ALA A 564 8.17 -14.74 7.82
C ALA A 564 8.20 -16.18 8.34
N GLN A 565 7.05 -16.84 8.35
CA GLN A 565 6.86 -18.16 8.94
C GLN A 565 5.95 -19.03 8.08
N ALA A 566 6.20 -20.34 8.12
CA ALA A 566 5.30 -21.37 7.60
C ALA A 566 4.70 -22.18 8.75
N PHE A 567 3.39 -22.36 8.71
CA PHE A 567 2.61 -23.08 9.71
C PHE A 567 1.98 -24.33 9.08
N ARG A 568 1.95 -25.45 9.81
CA ARG A 568 1.17 -26.61 9.38
C ARG A 568 -0.32 -26.29 9.45
N LEU A 569 -1.06 -26.58 8.37
CA LEU A 569 -2.49 -26.23 8.30
C LEU A 569 -3.37 -27.01 9.28
N SER A 570 -2.97 -28.19 9.70
CA SER A 570 -3.78 -29.04 10.59
C SER A 570 -3.88 -28.51 12.02
N ASP A 571 -2.80 -27.89 12.54
CA ASP A 571 -2.65 -27.56 13.97
C ASP A 571 -1.99 -26.21 14.24
N GLY A 572 -1.47 -25.51 13.20
CA GLY A 572 -0.80 -24.21 13.33
C GLY A 572 0.62 -24.30 13.89
N GLU A 573 1.25 -25.49 13.92
CA GLU A 573 2.65 -25.63 14.33
C GLU A 573 3.58 -24.88 13.36
N PRO A 574 4.47 -23.98 13.85
CA PRO A 574 5.45 -23.32 13.01
C PRO A 574 6.56 -24.30 12.60
N LEU A 575 6.71 -24.55 11.29
CA LEU A 575 7.69 -25.48 10.72
C LEU A 575 8.91 -24.79 10.13
N TRP A 576 8.80 -23.51 9.77
CA TRP A 576 9.88 -22.71 9.22
C TRP A 576 9.75 -21.26 9.64
N ARG A 577 10.88 -20.59 9.84
CA ARG A 577 10.96 -19.17 10.14
C ARG A 577 12.23 -18.57 9.55
N THR A 578 12.10 -17.36 9.00
CA THR A 578 13.23 -16.50 8.63
C THR A 578 13.06 -15.10 9.19
N ASP A 579 14.17 -14.47 9.56
CA ASP A 579 14.25 -13.06 9.90
C ASP A 579 14.89 -12.32 8.74
N THR A 580 14.18 -11.32 8.20
CA THR A 580 14.63 -10.57 7.04
C THR A 580 15.35 -9.28 7.39
N VAL A 581 15.40 -8.89 8.68
CA VAL A 581 15.97 -7.61 9.13
C VAL A 581 17.49 -7.66 9.18
N ARG A 582 18.10 -7.60 7.99
CA ARG A 582 19.56 -7.59 7.81
C ARG A 582 19.93 -6.98 6.47
N GLU A 583 21.20 -6.72 6.28
CA GLU A 583 21.79 -6.34 4.99
C GLU A 583 21.87 -7.55 4.06
N TYR A 584 21.76 -7.30 2.75
CA TYR A 584 21.81 -8.33 1.71
C TYR A 584 22.79 -7.98 0.60
N ALA A 585 23.60 -8.93 0.20
CA ALA A 585 24.37 -8.89 -1.04
C ALA A 585 23.43 -9.21 -2.21
N THR A 586 23.06 -8.19 -2.97
CA THR A 586 22.04 -8.31 -4.03
C THR A 586 22.64 -8.64 -5.39
N VAL A 587 21.92 -9.40 -6.21
CA VAL A 587 22.36 -9.77 -7.58
C VAL A 587 22.51 -8.57 -8.51
N ASN A 588 21.82 -7.47 -8.21
CA ASN A 588 21.91 -6.23 -8.99
C ASN A 588 22.83 -5.16 -8.39
N GLY A 589 23.54 -5.46 -7.30
CA GLY A 589 24.49 -4.54 -6.67
C GLY A 589 23.87 -3.35 -5.94
N VAL A 590 22.56 -3.24 -5.88
CA VAL A 590 21.86 -2.22 -5.10
C VAL A 590 21.97 -2.58 -3.62
N SER A 591 22.52 -1.69 -2.79
CA SER A 591 22.55 -1.88 -1.34
C SER A 591 21.11 -2.02 -0.82
N ALA A 592 20.83 -3.12 -0.13
CA ALA A 592 19.51 -3.44 0.33
C ALA A 592 19.50 -4.06 1.73
N HIS A 593 18.46 -3.77 2.47
CA HIS A 593 18.19 -4.39 3.76
C HIS A 593 16.70 -4.71 3.89
N GLY A 594 16.39 -5.68 4.73
CA GLY A 594 15.03 -6.03 5.08
C GLY A 594 14.45 -5.12 6.16
N GLY A 595 13.14 -5.16 6.30
CA GLY A 595 12.36 -4.37 7.24
C GLY A 595 11.02 -5.04 7.54
N SER A 596 10.02 -4.24 7.94
CA SER A 596 8.66 -4.76 8.14
C SER A 596 8.11 -5.39 6.87
N ILE A 597 7.45 -6.54 7.00
CA ILE A 597 6.72 -7.14 5.89
C ILE A 597 5.25 -6.78 6.07
N ASP A 598 4.79 -5.92 5.19
CA ASP A 598 3.43 -5.40 5.16
C ASP A 598 2.94 -5.37 3.71
N ASN A 599 1.64 -5.38 3.44
CA ASN A 599 1.04 -5.44 2.12
C ASN A 599 1.15 -6.84 1.47
N ALA A 600 2.06 -7.03 0.51
CA ALA A 600 2.31 -8.33 -0.10
C ALA A 600 3.06 -9.23 0.88
N GLY A 601 2.52 -10.38 1.14
CA GLY A 601 3.19 -11.41 1.94
C GLY A 601 4.03 -12.35 1.10
N VAL A 602 3.99 -13.61 1.46
CA VAL A 602 4.77 -14.68 0.82
C VAL A 602 4.04 -15.21 -0.41
N GLN A 603 4.77 -15.46 -1.50
CA GLN A 603 4.30 -16.15 -2.68
C GLN A 603 5.07 -17.44 -2.88
N VAL A 604 4.35 -18.56 -2.96
CA VAL A 604 4.92 -19.88 -3.24
C VAL A 604 4.71 -20.22 -4.71
N ALA A 605 5.77 -20.65 -5.39
CA ALA A 605 5.71 -21.07 -6.80
C ALA A 605 6.67 -22.23 -7.03
N ASP A 606 6.12 -23.43 -7.27
CA ASP A 606 6.84 -24.69 -7.44
C ASP A 606 7.75 -25.00 -6.23
N ASP A 607 9.07 -24.97 -6.38
CA ASP A 607 10.09 -25.21 -5.34
C ASP A 607 10.63 -23.91 -4.72
N MET A 608 10.08 -22.76 -5.07
CA MET A 608 10.56 -21.45 -4.62
C MET A 608 9.51 -20.68 -3.83
N LEU A 609 10.02 -19.77 -3.02
CA LEU A 609 9.25 -18.83 -2.22
C LEU A 609 9.81 -17.43 -2.43
N PHE A 610 8.92 -16.46 -2.66
CA PHE A 610 9.27 -15.06 -2.88
C PHE A 610 8.60 -14.17 -1.83
N MET A 611 9.32 -13.16 -1.36
CA MET A 611 8.78 -12.14 -0.48
C MET A 611 9.52 -10.81 -0.63
N GLN A 612 8.82 -9.73 -0.40
CA GLN A 612 9.42 -8.40 -0.27
C GLN A 612 9.51 -8.01 1.20
N SER A 613 10.59 -7.34 1.57
CA SER A 613 10.81 -6.89 2.94
C SER A 613 11.24 -5.43 2.99
N GLY A 614 10.49 -4.64 3.76
CA GLY A 614 10.62 -3.21 3.96
C GLY A 614 9.33 -2.46 3.70
N TYR A 615 8.84 -1.70 4.70
CA TYR A 615 7.64 -0.88 4.56
C TYR A 615 7.67 0.30 5.52
N SER A 616 7.86 1.52 5.00
CA SER A 616 8.03 2.70 5.84
C SER A 616 6.85 3.67 5.85
N LEU A 617 5.77 3.41 5.07
CA LEU A 617 4.73 4.40 4.82
C LEU A 617 4.02 4.88 6.10
N PHE A 618 3.74 3.99 7.05
CA PHE A 618 3.06 4.32 8.31
C PHE A 618 3.90 4.02 9.54
N SER A 619 5.18 4.40 9.52
CA SER A 619 6.13 4.25 10.63
C SER A 619 6.51 2.80 10.96
N GLN A 620 6.31 1.88 10.02
CA GLN A 620 6.90 0.56 10.06
C GLN A 620 8.39 0.65 9.62
N MET A 621 9.10 -0.45 9.79
CA MET A 621 10.53 -0.53 9.51
C MET A 621 10.81 -0.49 8.01
N PRO A 622 11.63 0.48 7.53
CA PRO A 622 12.00 0.60 6.13
C PRO A 622 12.82 -0.60 5.65
N GLY A 623 12.81 -0.82 4.35
CA GLY A 623 13.64 -1.78 3.63
C GLY A 623 13.33 -1.75 2.14
N ASN A 624 14.17 -2.42 1.35
CA ASN A 624 14.08 -2.36 -0.10
C ASN A 624 14.54 -3.66 -0.78
N VAL A 625 14.26 -4.81 -0.16
CA VAL A 625 14.74 -6.09 -0.68
C VAL A 625 13.60 -7.00 -1.14
N LEU A 626 13.81 -7.65 -2.29
CA LEU A 626 13.08 -8.83 -2.73
C LEU A 626 13.97 -10.05 -2.47
N LEU A 627 13.41 -11.06 -1.83
CA LEU A 627 14.07 -12.30 -1.43
C LEU A 627 13.45 -13.49 -2.16
N ALA A 628 14.28 -14.39 -2.65
CA ALA A 628 13.90 -15.67 -3.20
C ALA A 628 14.54 -16.81 -2.39
N PHE A 629 13.72 -17.69 -1.88
CA PHE A 629 14.14 -18.91 -1.20
C PHE A 629 13.83 -20.11 -2.10
N ARG A 630 14.61 -21.19 -1.95
CA ARG A 630 14.45 -22.40 -2.74
C ARG A 630 14.68 -23.64 -1.86
N LEU A 631 14.01 -24.74 -2.19
CA LEU A 631 14.40 -26.06 -1.70
C LEU A 631 15.76 -26.46 -2.29
N PRO A 632 16.65 -27.10 -1.52
CA PRO A 632 17.90 -27.63 -2.06
C PRO A 632 17.63 -28.51 -3.28
N GLY A 633 18.42 -28.34 -4.32
CA GLY A 633 18.38 -29.27 -5.45
C GLY A 633 18.74 -30.72 -4.99
N PRO A 634 18.38 -31.75 -5.75
CA PRO A 634 18.81 -33.11 -5.43
C PRO A 634 20.33 -33.09 -5.28
N ALA A 635 20.82 -33.66 -4.16
CA ALA A 635 22.24 -33.78 -3.90
C ALA A 635 22.93 -34.39 -5.16
N PRO A 636 24.09 -33.83 -5.61
CA PRO A 636 24.83 -34.44 -6.70
C PRO A 636 24.98 -35.92 -6.42
N ALA A 637 24.55 -36.77 -7.34
CA ALA A 637 24.74 -38.21 -7.20
C ALA A 637 26.23 -38.47 -6.85
N GLU A 638 26.49 -39.11 -5.72
CA GLU A 638 27.87 -39.52 -5.37
C GLU A 638 28.48 -40.19 -6.62
N PRO A 639 29.66 -39.77 -7.05
CA PRO A 639 30.31 -40.42 -8.18
C PRO A 639 30.44 -41.90 -7.83
N GLY A 640 29.70 -42.74 -8.58
CA GLY A 640 29.55 -44.15 -8.34
C GLY A 640 30.89 -44.79 -8.05
N LYS A 641 31.01 -45.46 -6.93
CA LYS A 641 32.08 -46.44 -6.69
C LYS A 641 32.02 -47.42 -7.86
N ALA A 642 33.01 -47.32 -8.75
CA ALA A 642 33.21 -48.29 -9.80
C ALA A 642 33.26 -49.68 -9.13
N VAL A 643 32.27 -50.51 -9.40
CA VAL A 643 32.35 -51.92 -9.06
C VAL A 643 33.41 -52.50 -9.99
N VAL A 644 34.60 -52.72 -9.45
CA VAL A 644 35.64 -53.49 -10.13
C VAL A 644 35.22 -54.96 -10.01
N ASN A 645 34.80 -55.53 -11.13
CA ASN A 645 34.68 -56.97 -11.32
C ASN A 645 36.04 -57.59 -11.69
#